data_b80f24db9b1c90ab6ee8a7e52f17b167
#
_entry.id   b80f24db9b1c90ab6ee8a7e52f17b167
#
_cell.length_a   1.000
_cell.length_b   1.000
_cell.length_c   1.000
_cell.angle_alpha   90.00
_cell.angle_beta   90.00
_cell.angle_gamma   90.00
#
_symmetry.space_group_name_H-M   'P 1'
#
loop_
_entity.id
_entity.type
_entity.pdbx_description
1 polymer ?
#
loop_
_entity_poly.entity_id
_entity_poly.type
_entity_poly.pdbx_seq_one_letter_code
_entity_poly.pdbx_strand_id
1 'polypeptide(L)'
;MIKKIVSAAVLCMFLATNSQAQSSEKQIVKVDFDFSGRRVEEVGDPNYNSWPITEQTEAEKSFNNVTFKLKGNFSSKWFKVGMSAPFYSRLTSDGLATDKTLELTISGLKAGQHSLLTFHNTFDKIDGKTFAPIKIYVDNKLVETIIPTNRETSTINSATAYIDFKAQAGKNVVIRFELDSKAPDLIQQMVINGFEIDTPNLKKQAHTPKPENRDEHVVLGDKFLLSWKASGDAVSHHLFFGTDQKAVTNATEKSPEFKGKQTDTKFSVSDLYSMTTYYWRVDEVDAKGNTTLGTVWSFKPAQLAFPGAEGYGRFAVGGRGGRVVEVTNLNDSGPGSFRAAVNEGTGPKTIVFNVSGNIKLEDRLVVNNPYITIAGQTAPGEGITISKAPVGLTGNDGVIRFLKVRIGSGKTYDGMGLTGANHSIIDHCSISWTIDESFSSRSAHNITLQRTLISEALNVAGHDKYETGKMHGFAATIGGDIGSFHHNLLAHNYGRNWSIGGGLNGDGYYTGRLDIRNNVVYNWGQRTTDGGANEVNFVNNYYKPGASTKYFYALNAQHEGVGKGMQRYYFDGNIMQGHFDEKNQEKGRTSTISHNEIVKYETFVDKPFFESYVKTETAKGAYKNVLSDVGASEPFFDKHDNRIIEETLKGTFTYKGSKSGLGGMIDSEKDLGDLGEYASEKRPENWDTDHDGLPNWWEMAKGLNENSKSGDFTDTNLDADKDGFTQLDEYLDWIAQPHFFINSGEKAALSAADYFKGYENKPVYTFSDLENGKVVLKGKDIQFTEIEKGFASVVITVKDAEGDSMSRTINFFVK
;
A
#
# COMPACT_ATOMS: atom_id res chain seq x y z
N MET A 1 -71.89 -48.22 -26.45
CA MET A 1 -72.54 -48.16 -27.81
C MET A 1 -71.82 -47.06 -28.59
N ILE A 2 -71.02 -47.48 -29.68
CA ILE A 2 -71.12 -46.85 -30.99
C ILE A 2 -70.39 -45.48 -31.09
N LYS A 3 -69.49 -45.24 -32.01
CA LYS A 3 -68.82 -45.88 -33.16
C LYS A 3 -67.50 -45.11 -33.46
N LYS A 4 -66.52 -45.85 -34.03
CA LYS A 4 -65.31 -45.31 -34.66
C LYS A 4 -65.70 -44.54 -35.94
N ILE A 5 -64.97 -43.41 -36.19
CA ILE A 5 -64.73 -42.91 -37.55
C ILE A 5 -63.23 -42.63 -37.67
N VAL A 6 -62.64 -43.30 -38.64
CA VAL A 6 -61.24 -43.13 -39.07
C VAL A 6 -61.29 -42.02 -40.16
N SER A 7 -60.40 -41.05 -40.08
CA SER A 7 -60.07 -40.18 -41.22
C SER A 7 -58.55 -40.07 -41.34
N ALA A 8 -58.03 -40.57 -42.42
CA ALA A 8 -56.63 -40.44 -42.84
C ALA A 8 -56.35 -38.99 -43.26
N ALA A 9 -55.34 -38.39 -42.74
CA ALA A 9 -54.73 -37.16 -43.21
C ALA A 9 -53.32 -37.43 -43.69
N VAL A 10 -53.06 -37.14 -44.94
CA VAL A 10 -51.80 -37.26 -45.65
C VAL A 10 -50.72 -36.41 -45.02
N LEU A 11 -49.63 -37.01 -44.59
CA LEU A 11 -48.45 -36.38 -44.01
C LEU A 11 -47.52 -35.92 -45.13
N CYS A 12 -47.58 -34.63 -45.50
CA CYS A 12 -46.52 -33.98 -46.29
C CYS A 12 -45.32 -33.70 -45.37
N MET A 13 -44.27 -34.49 -45.48
CA MET A 13 -42.95 -34.19 -44.90
C MET A 13 -42.29 -33.03 -45.66
N PHE A 14 -42.31 -31.84 -45.03
CA PHE A 14 -41.32 -30.84 -45.38
C PHE A 14 -40.06 -31.13 -44.56
N LEU A 15 -39.02 -31.61 -45.20
CA LEU A 15 -37.66 -31.62 -44.65
C LEU A 15 -37.14 -30.18 -44.61
N ALA A 16 -37.42 -29.50 -43.49
CA ALA A 16 -36.67 -28.29 -43.13
C ALA A 16 -35.31 -28.71 -42.61
N THR A 17 -34.29 -28.61 -43.43
CA THR A 17 -32.90 -28.69 -42.96
C THR A 17 -32.60 -27.51 -42.06
N ASN A 18 -32.86 -27.67 -40.74
CA ASN A 18 -32.30 -26.77 -39.75
C ASN A 18 -30.80 -26.98 -39.72
N SER A 19 -30.07 -26.17 -40.48
CA SER A 19 -28.65 -25.94 -40.18
C SER A 19 -28.55 -25.09 -38.92
N GLN A 20 -28.75 -25.72 -37.77
CA GLN A 20 -28.22 -25.14 -36.52
C GLN A 20 -26.70 -25.12 -36.71
N ALA A 21 -26.16 -23.94 -36.95
CA ALA A 21 -24.75 -23.69 -36.71
C ALA A 21 -24.52 -24.04 -35.25
N GLN A 22 -23.93 -25.17 -34.99
CA GLN A 22 -23.43 -25.60 -33.71
C GLN A 22 -22.38 -24.56 -33.32
N SER A 23 -22.73 -23.63 -32.48
CA SER A 23 -21.74 -22.73 -31.85
C SER A 23 -20.77 -23.65 -31.13
N SER A 24 -19.59 -23.87 -31.71
CA SER A 24 -18.55 -24.64 -31.05
C SER A 24 -18.22 -23.91 -29.75
N GLU A 25 -18.50 -24.57 -28.63
CA GLU A 25 -18.16 -24.09 -27.31
C GLU A 25 -16.66 -23.76 -27.28
N LYS A 26 -16.31 -22.47 -27.15
CA LYS A 26 -14.93 -21.96 -27.20
C LYS A 26 -14.10 -22.60 -26.08
N GLN A 27 -12.87 -22.99 -26.38
CA GLN A 27 -11.93 -23.58 -25.43
C GLN A 27 -11.02 -22.46 -24.88
N ILE A 28 -11.55 -21.59 -24.06
CA ILE A 28 -10.78 -20.46 -23.50
C ILE A 28 -9.69 -20.99 -22.56
N VAL A 29 -8.43 -20.69 -22.90
CA VAL A 29 -7.25 -20.94 -22.06
C VAL A 29 -6.41 -19.68 -22.05
N LYS A 30 -5.98 -19.26 -20.86
CA LYS A 30 -5.06 -18.12 -20.65
C LYS A 30 -3.85 -18.61 -19.88
N VAL A 31 -2.65 -18.34 -20.38
CA VAL A 31 -1.39 -18.83 -19.82
C VAL A 31 -0.43 -17.66 -19.62
N ASP A 32 0.14 -17.58 -18.43
CA ASP A 32 1.20 -16.65 -18.02
C ASP A 32 2.53 -17.40 -17.90
N PHE A 33 3.57 -16.93 -18.56
CA PHE A 33 4.92 -17.49 -18.44
C PHE A 33 5.68 -16.81 -17.32
N ASP A 34 5.60 -17.38 -16.11
CA ASP A 34 6.16 -16.80 -14.90
C ASP A 34 7.69 -16.98 -14.79
N PHE A 35 8.34 -16.00 -14.21
CA PHE A 35 9.75 -16.06 -13.83
C PHE A 35 9.97 -17.01 -12.66
N SER A 36 10.69 -18.11 -12.89
CA SER A 36 10.91 -19.17 -11.89
C SER A 36 11.77 -18.75 -10.67
N GLY A 37 12.45 -17.62 -10.73
CA GLY A 37 13.26 -17.07 -9.63
C GLY A 37 12.48 -16.30 -8.57
N ARG A 38 11.15 -16.24 -8.68
CA ARG A 38 10.23 -15.55 -7.74
C ARG A 38 9.03 -16.42 -7.43
N ARG A 39 8.34 -16.13 -6.33
CA ARG A 39 7.06 -16.81 -6.03
C ARG A 39 6.00 -16.39 -7.04
N VAL A 40 5.13 -17.33 -7.39
CA VAL A 40 4.04 -17.08 -8.36
C VAL A 40 3.13 -15.94 -7.90
N GLU A 41 2.88 -15.82 -6.59
CA GLU A 41 2.10 -14.74 -6.00
C GLU A 41 2.72 -13.35 -6.20
N GLU A 42 4.03 -13.29 -6.49
CA GLU A 42 4.75 -12.03 -6.75
C GLU A 42 4.75 -11.65 -8.24
N VAL A 43 4.76 -12.62 -9.15
CA VAL A 43 4.96 -12.39 -10.58
C VAL A 43 3.77 -12.79 -11.44
N GLY A 44 3.04 -13.86 -11.09
CA GLY A 44 1.92 -14.38 -11.89
C GLY A 44 0.68 -13.49 -11.88
N ASP A 45 0.01 -13.36 -13.02
CA ASP A 45 -1.28 -12.68 -13.13
C ASP A 45 -2.42 -13.59 -12.66
N PRO A 46 -3.23 -13.21 -11.66
CA PRO A 46 -4.26 -14.07 -11.07
C PRO A 46 -5.40 -14.49 -12.03
N ASN A 47 -5.50 -13.87 -13.22
CA ASN A 47 -6.49 -14.25 -14.23
C ASN A 47 -5.95 -15.26 -15.26
N TYR A 48 -4.72 -15.70 -15.09
CA TYR A 48 -4.05 -16.64 -16.00
C TYR A 48 -3.63 -17.91 -15.29
N ASN A 49 -3.47 -18.98 -16.05
CA ASN A 49 -2.84 -20.18 -15.56
C ASN A 49 -1.33 -19.98 -15.55
N SER A 50 -0.72 -20.10 -14.39
CA SER A 50 0.71 -19.95 -14.20
C SER A 50 1.50 -21.08 -14.86
N TRP A 51 2.54 -20.71 -15.62
CA TRP A 51 3.52 -21.65 -16.15
C TRP A 51 4.95 -21.16 -15.87
N PRO A 52 5.51 -21.50 -14.68
CA PRO A 52 6.89 -21.14 -14.34
C PRO A 52 7.89 -21.71 -15.34
N ILE A 53 8.75 -20.84 -15.88
CA ILE A 53 9.74 -21.18 -16.92
C ILE A 53 11.14 -21.21 -16.28
N THR A 54 11.85 -22.32 -16.48
CA THR A 54 13.27 -22.47 -16.16
C THR A 54 14.10 -22.50 -17.45
N GLU A 55 15.43 -22.41 -17.33
CA GLU A 55 16.32 -22.56 -18.49
C GLU A 55 16.29 -24.00 -18.97
N GLN A 56 15.82 -24.22 -20.19
CA GLN A 56 15.62 -25.56 -20.78
C GLN A 56 15.37 -25.49 -22.29
N THR A 57 15.32 -26.68 -22.92
CA THR A 57 15.08 -26.83 -24.37
C THR A 57 13.69 -27.36 -24.71
N GLU A 58 13.01 -27.95 -23.77
CA GLU A 58 11.64 -28.44 -23.93
C GLU A 58 10.87 -28.25 -22.61
N ALA A 59 9.59 -27.89 -22.72
CA ALA A 59 8.65 -27.86 -21.62
C ALA A 59 7.26 -28.28 -22.11
N GLU A 60 6.48 -28.92 -21.24
CA GLU A 60 5.11 -29.31 -21.54
C GLU A 60 4.19 -29.05 -20.36
N LYS A 61 3.00 -28.51 -20.62
CA LYS A 61 1.98 -28.29 -19.58
C LYS A 61 0.57 -28.34 -20.20
N SER A 62 -0.39 -28.85 -19.43
CA SER A 62 -1.79 -28.95 -19.87
C SER A 62 -2.69 -28.06 -19.01
N PHE A 63 -3.62 -27.38 -19.67
CA PHE A 63 -4.66 -26.56 -19.06
C PHE A 63 -5.99 -26.83 -19.78
N ASN A 64 -7.07 -27.05 -19.04
CA ASN A 64 -8.42 -27.24 -19.59
C ASN A 64 -8.48 -28.30 -20.72
N ASN A 65 -7.78 -29.44 -20.56
CA ASN A 65 -7.65 -30.52 -21.57
C ASN A 65 -6.94 -30.11 -22.88
N VAL A 66 -6.26 -28.96 -22.92
CA VAL A 66 -5.38 -28.56 -23.99
C VAL A 66 -3.94 -28.67 -23.51
N THR A 67 -3.10 -29.37 -24.28
CA THR A 67 -1.68 -29.54 -23.95
C THR A 67 -0.83 -28.64 -24.82
N PHE A 68 0.10 -27.96 -24.20
CA PHE A 68 1.04 -27.04 -24.80
C PHE A 68 2.45 -27.56 -24.62
N LYS A 69 3.19 -27.71 -25.70
CA LYS A 69 4.59 -28.12 -25.67
C LYS A 69 5.47 -27.04 -26.32
N LEU A 70 6.44 -26.56 -25.54
CA LEU A 70 7.49 -25.64 -26.00
C LEU A 70 8.72 -26.42 -26.44
N LYS A 71 9.36 -25.99 -27.54
CA LYS A 71 10.63 -26.54 -28.03
C LYS A 71 11.52 -25.41 -28.55
N GLY A 72 12.76 -25.35 -28.07
CA GLY A 72 13.76 -24.31 -28.37
C GLY A 72 14.66 -24.08 -27.16
N ASN A 73 15.69 -23.26 -27.29
CA ASN A 73 16.47 -22.83 -26.15
C ASN A 73 15.78 -21.61 -25.54
N PHE A 74 15.33 -21.70 -24.30
CA PHE A 74 14.64 -20.61 -23.64
C PHE A 74 14.96 -20.55 -22.13
N SER A 75 14.79 -19.37 -21.56
CA SER A 75 14.85 -19.07 -20.13
C SER A 75 13.72 -18.15 -19.76
N SER A 76 13.57 -17.80 -18.49
CA SER A 76 12.64 -16.75 -18.08
C SER A 76 13.36 -15.45 -17.75
N LYS A 77 12.70 -14.34 -17.98
CA LYS A 77 13.15 -12.99 -17.59
C LYS A 77 12.06 -12.26 -16.83
N TRP A 78 12.47 -11.30 -16.02
CA TRP A 78 11.59 -10.48 -15.21
C TRP A 78 12.22 -9.12 -14.93
N PHE A 79 11.40 -8.09 -14.71
CA PHE A 79 11.86 -6.81 -14.22
C PHE A 79 10.90 -6.23 -13.16
N LYS A 80 11.50 -5.64 -12.13
CA LYS A 80 10.76 -5.09 -10.98
C LYS A 80 10.20 -3.70 -11.30
N VAL A 81 9.26 -3.60 -12.23
CA VAL A 81 8.67 -2.29 -12.55
C VAL A 81 7.37 -2.05 -11.82
N GLY A 82 6.54 -3.03 -11.78
CA GLY A 82 5.17 -2.82 -11.40
C GLY A 82 4.78 -3.38 -10.06
N MET A 83 5.66 -4.02 -9.31
CA MET A 83 5.27 -4.66 -8.05
C MET A 83 4.69 -3.68 -7.02
N SER A 84 5.10 -2.42 -7.09
CA SER A 84 4.57 -1.33 -6.28
C SER A 84 3.53 -0.47 -6.99
N ALA A 85 3.21 -0.75 -8.26
CA ALA A 85 2.20 -0.03 -9.02
C ALA A 85 0.85 -0.77 -8.97
N PRO A 86 -0.25 -0.15 -8.53
CA PRO A 86 -1.51 -0.86 -8.28
C PRO A 86 -2.17 -1.39 -9.55
N PHE A 87 -1.94 -0.77 -10.71
CA PHE A 87 -2.69 -1.03 -11.95
C PHE A 87 -1.88 -1.73 -13.04
N TYR A 88 -0.70 -2.24 -12.72
CA TYR A 88 0.09 -2.93 -13.73
C TYR A 88 -0.43 -4.35 -14.01
N SER A 89 -0.25 -4.79 -15.23
CA SER A 89 -0.46 -6.19 -15.58
C SER A 89 0.80 -7.01 -15.27
N ARG A 90 0.68 -8.00 -14.39
CA ARG A 90 1.79 -8.89 -14.05
C ARG A 90 2.21 -9.72 -15.26
N LEU A 91 1.28 -10.09 -16.11
CA LEU A 91 1.54 -10.76 -17.38
C LEU A 91 2.64 -10.08 -18.21
N THR A 92 2.74 -8.75 -18.17
CA THR A 92 3.72 -8.00 -18.99
C THR A 92 5.03 -7.73 -18.31
N SER A 93 5.20 -8.14 -17.03
CA SER A 93 6.39 -7.87 -16.22
C SER A 93 7.42 -9.02 -16.21
N ASP A 94 7.05 -10.19 -16.71
CA ASP A 94 7.92 -11.34 -16.88
C ASP A 94 7.57 -12.14 -18.14
N GLY A 95 8.27 -13.23 -18.39
CA GLY A 95 7.99 -14.07 -19.54
C GLY A 95 9.14 -14.98 -19.95
N LEU A 96 8.84 -15.84 -20.91
CA LEU A 96 9.79 -16.69 -21.61
C LEU A 96 10.66 -15.86 -22.57
N ALA A 97 11.97 -15.98 -22.48
CA ALA A 97 12.94 -15.27 -23.31
C ALA A 97 13.83 -16.22 -24.13
N THR A 98 14.09 -15.86 -25.39
CA THR A 98 15.03 -16.58 -26.28
C THR A 98 15.63 -15.63 -27.31
N ASP A 99 16.83 -15.97 -27.79
CA ASP A 99 17.52 -15.33 -28.93
C ASP A 99 17.43 -16.16 -30.23
N LYS A 100 16.62 -17.22 -30.21
CA LYS A 100 16.51 -18.21 -31.30
C LYS A 100 15.04 -18.46 -31.62
N THR A 101 14.82 -19.43 -32.48
CA THR A 101 13.50 -19.96 -32.85
C THR A 101 12.87 -20.70 -31.66
N LEU A 102 11.58 -20.46 -31.43
CA LEU A 102 10.74 -21.17 -30.47
C LEU A 102 9.53 -21.79 -31.19
N GLU A 103 9.21 -23.04 -30.87
CA GLU A 103 7.99 -23.72 -31.33
C GLU A 103 7.05 -23.96 -30.15
N LEU A 104 5.78 -23.58 -30.30
CA LEU A 104 4.66 -23.91 -29.43
C LEU A 104 3.75 -24.89 -30.17
N THR A 105 3.75 -26.13 -29.73
CA THR A 105 2.82 -27.17 -30.25
C THR A 105 1.59 -27.22 -29.36
N ILE A 106 0.41 -27.09 -29.96
CA ILE A 106 -0.88 -27.13 -29.27
C ILE A 106 -1.62 -28.41 -29.66
N SER A 107 -2.00 -29.21 -28.68
CA SER A 107 -2.76 -30.48 -28.88
C SER A 107 -4.02 -30.50 -27.99
N GLY A 108 -5.03 -31.27 -28.42
CA GLY A 108 -6.29 -31.38 -27.67
C GLY A 108 -7.34 -30.31 -28.00
N LEU A 109 -7.09 -29.47 -29.01
CA LEU A 109 -8.12 -28.55 -29.49
C LEU A 109 -9.23 -29.29 -30.21
N LYS A 110 -10.47 -28.85 -30.06
CA LYS A 110 -11.62 -29.31 -30.85
C LYS A 110 -11.43 -28.93 -32.32
N ALA A 111 -12.00 -29.68 -33.24
CA ALA A 111 -11.98 -29.29 -34.64
C ALA A 111 -12.80 -28.02 -34.85
N GLY A 112 -12.24 -27.00 -35.51
CA GLY A 112 -12.91 -25.72 -35.74
C GLY A 112 -11.96 -24.54 -35.92
N GLN A 113 -12.56 -23.36 -35.96
CA GLN A 113 -11.82 -22.10 -35.93
C GLN A 113 -11.44 -21.74 -34.48
N HIS A 114 -10.18 -21.41 -34.31
CA HIS A 114 -9.59 -20.97 -33.05
C HIS A 114 -8.84 -19.67 -33.26
N SER A 115 -8.59 -18.96 -32.18
CA SER A 115 -7.71 -17.81 -32.17
C SER A 115 -6.59 -17.98 -31.12
N LEU A 116 -5.43 -17.37 -31.39
CA LEU A 116 -4.29 -17.27 -30.48
C LEU A 116 -3.92 -15.79 -30.36
N LEU A 117 -3.96 -15.26 -29.17
CA LEU A 117 -3.42 -13.96 -28.79
C LEU A 117 -2.11 -14.18 -28.01
N THR A 118 -1.02 -13.53 -28.43
CA THR A 118 0.28 -13.57 -27.72
C THR A 118 0.74 -12.18 -27.33
N PHE A 119 1.50 -12.07 -26.23
CA PHE A 119 2.03 -10.81 -25.70
C PHE A 119 3.55 -10.80 -25.80
N HIS A 120 4.12 -9.65 -26.25
CA HIS A 120 5.55 -9.52 -26.54
C HIS A 120 6.10 -8.21 -25.99
N ASN A 121 6.45 -8.21 -24.71
CA ASN A 121 7.05 -7.09 -24.00
C ASN A 121 8.41 -7.51 -23.43
N THR A 122 9.44 -6.77 -23.72
CA THR A 122 10.82 -7.07 -23.32
C THR A 122 11.24 -6.23 -22.11
N PHE A 123 12.37 -6.57 -21.48
CA PHE A 123 12.76 -5.98 -20.18
C PHE A 123 14.15 -5.32 -20.17
N ASP A 124 15.00 -5.62 -21.13
CA ASP A 124 16.37 -5.14 -21.14
C ASP A 124 16.44 -3.65 -21.46
N LYS A 125 17.49 -2.99 -20.96
CA LYS A 125 17.81 -1.62 -21.39
C LYS A 125 18.22 -1.62 -22.84
N ILE A 126 17.63 -0.72 -23.63
CA ILE A 126 17.83 -0.70 -25.09
C ILE A 126 18.76 0.40 -25.58
N ASP A 127 19.12 1.38 -24.74
CA ASP A 127 20.04 2.49 -25.04
C ASP A 127 19.80 3.11 -26.42
N GLY A 128 18.55 3.36 -26.76
CA GLY A 128 18.11 3.92 -28.05
C GLY A 128 18.06 2.93 -29.22
N LYS A 129 18.37 1.65 -29.02
CA LYS A 129 18.17 0.59 -30.02
C LYS A 129 16.74 0.07 -30.02
N THR A 130 16.38 -0.70 -31.05
CA THR A 130 15.10 -1.40 -31.15
C THR A 130 15.30 -2.90 -31.23
N PHE A 131 14.25 -3.67 -30.93
CA PHE A 131 14.27 -5.13 -31.04
C PHE A 131 14.03 -5.58 -32.49
N ALA A 132 14.62 -6.71 -32.86
CA ALA A 132 14.36 -7.36 -34.13
C ALA A 132 12.87 -7.79 -34.22
N PRO A 133 12.24 -7.68 -35.41
CA PRO A 133 10.87 -8.18 -35.60
C PRO A 133 10.78 -9.67 -35.33
N ILE A 134 9.66 -10.10 -34.75
CA ILE A 134 9.30 -11.51 -34.57
C ILE A 134 8.35 -11.91 -35.68
N LYS A 135 8.73 -12.92 -36.46
CA LYS A 135 7.90 -13.56 -37.47
C LYS A 135 7.18 -14.76 -36.86
N ILE A 136 5.87 -14.82 -37.01
CA ILE A 136 5.03 -15.88 -36.47
C ILE A 136 4.43 -16.71 -37.59
N TYR A 137 4.62 -18.01 -37.46
CA TYR A 137 4.15 -18.97 -38.45
C TYR A 137 3.15 -19.95 -37.80
N VAL A 138 2.09 -20.29 -38.54
CA VAL A 138 1.18 -21.40 -38.24
C VAL A 138 1.42 -22.48 -39.27
N ASP A 139 1.76 -23.70 -38.84
CA ASP A 139 2.06 -24.85 -39.73
C ASP A 139 2.99 -24.45 -40.89
N ASN A 140 4.08 -23.74 -40.62
CA ASN A 140 5.07 -23.20 -41.56
C ASN A 140 4.61 -22.05 -42.48
N LYS A 141 3.39 -21.54 -42.35
CA LYS A 141 2.92 -20.39 -43.11
C LYS A 141 3.10 -19.11 -42.25
N LEU A 142 3.82 -18.11 -42.76
CA LEU A 142 3.94 -16.80 -42.13
C LEU A 142 2.56 -16.13 -42.04
N VAL A 143 2.13 -15.77 -40.82
CA VAL A 143 0.81 -15.20 -40.56
C VAL A 143 0.89 -13.78 -39.96
N GLU A 144 1.96 -13.46 -39.22
CA GLU A 144 2.10 -12.16 -38.56
C GLU A 144 3.59 -11.79 -38.40
N THR A 145 3.88 -10.50 -38.34
CA THR A 145 5.21 -9.97 -37.98
C THR A 145 5.03 -8.80 -37.05
N ILE A 146 5.64 -8.85 -35.85
CA ILE A 146 5.49 -7.83 -34.81
C ILE A 146 6.85 -7.34 -34.35
N ILE A 147 6.90 -6.10 -33.87
CA ILE A 147 8.04 -5.53 -33.13
C ILE A 147 7.67 -5.53 -31.66
N PRO A 148 8.47 -6.17 -30.77
CA PRO A 148 8.20 -6.18 -29.35
C PRO A 148 8.21 -4.76 -28.75
N THR A 149 7.37 -4.53 -27.76
CA THR A 149 7.47 -3.37 -26.87
C THR A 149 8.53 -3.60 -25.79
N ASN A 150 8.85 -2.55 -25.05
CA ASN A 150 9.84 -2.62 -23.96
C ASN A 150 9.30 -1.95 -22.70
N ARG A 151 9.26 -2.72 -21.62
CA ARG A 151 8.87 -2.26 -20.27
C ARG A 151 7.49 -1.62 -20.18
N GLU A 152 6.58 -2.02 -21.04
CA GLU A 152 5.18 -1.65 -20.89
C GLU A 152 4.60 -2.34 -19.65
N THR A 153 3.72 -1.64 -18.95
CA THR A 153 3.10 -2.11 -17.70
C THR A 153 1.64 -2.55 -17.86
N SER A 154 1.12 -2.49 -19.07
CA SER A 154 -0.24 -2.92 -19.37
C SER A 154 -0.31 -3.77 -20.64
N THR A 155 -1.25 -4.70 -20.67
CA THR A 155 -1.48 -5.58 -21.84
C THR A 155 -1.90 -4.80 -23.09
N ILE A 156 -2.63 -3.69 -22.94
CA ILE A 156 -3.11 -2.90 -24.07
C ILE A 156 -1.97 -2.11 -24.78
N ASN A 157 -0.93 -1.75 -24.03
CA ASN A 157 0.22 -1.03 -24.56
C ASN A 157 1.30 -1.99 -25.07
N SER A 158 1.27 -3.25 -24.65
CA SER A 158 2.22 -4.27 -25.08
C SER A 158 1.97 -4.69 -26.53
N ALA A 159 3.05 -5.03 -27.24
CA ALA A 159 2.92 -5.62 -28.57
C ALA A 159 2.20 -6.96 -28.49
N THR A 160 1.22 -7.15 -29.35
CA THR A 160 0.40 -8.37 -29.41
C THR A 160 0.28 -8.90 -30.82
N ALA A 161 0.23 -10.22 -30.99
CA ALA A 161 -0.21 -10.86 -32.22
C ALA A 161 -1.55 -11.58 -31.98
N TYR A 162 -2.51 -11.37 -32.88
CA TYR A 162 -3.79 -12.05 -32.87
C TYR A 162 -3.96 -12.87 -34.16
N ILE A 163 -4.00 -14.17 -34.00
CA ILE A 163 -3.89 -15.13 -35.13
C ILE A 163 -5.11 -16.02 -35.14
N ASP A 164 -5.85 -16.03 -36.22
CA ASP A 164 -6.91 -17.00 -36.50
C ASP A 164 -6.33 -18.23 -37.21
N PHE A 165 -6.67 -19.43 -36.73
CA PHE A 165 -6.23 -20.69 -37.31
C PHE A 165 -7.32 -21.76 -37.21
N LYS A 166 -7.17 -22.83 -38.01
CA LYS A 166 -8.13 -23.95 -38.02
C LYS A 166 -7.49 -25.20 -37.45
N ALA A 167 -8.03 -25.71 -36.34
CA ALA A 167 -7.64 -27.00 -35.78
C ALA A 167 -8.43 -28.15 -36.42
N GLN A 168 -7.80 -29.33 -36.52
CA GLN A 168 -8.41 -30.58 -36.94
C GLN A 168 -8.40 -31.57 -35.75
N ALA A 169 -9.45 -32.35 -35.60
CA ALA A 169 -9.54 -33.34 -34.55
C ALA A 169 -8.33 -34.31 -34.54
N GLY A 170 -7.69 -34.43 -33.37
CA GLY A 170 -6.55 -35.33 -33.18
C GLY A 170 -5.24 -34.90 -33.89
N LYS A 171 -5.19 -33.68 -34.45
CA LYS A 171 -3.96 -33.13 -35.03
C LYS A 171 -3.46 -31.97 -34.18
N ASN A 172 -2.14 -31.88 -34.06
CA ASN A 172 -1.47 -30.76 -33.39
C ASN A 172 -1.45 -29.54 -34.33
N VAL A 173 -1.46 -28.36 -33.70
CA VAL A 173 -1.17 -27.08 -34.37
C VAL A 173 0.21 -26.63 -33.92
N VAL A 174 1.07 -26.26 -34.87
CA VAL A 174 2.44 -25.77 -34.56
C VAL A 174 2.54 -24.29 -34.84
N ILE A 175 2.81 -23.52 -33.77
CA ILE A 175 3.10 -22.09 -33.86
C ILE A 175 4.60 -21.91 -33.71
N ARG A 176 5.26 -21.34 -34.73
CA ARG A 176 6.71 -21.06 -34.66
C ARG A 176 6.97 -19.56 -34.63
N PHE A 177 7.77 -19.16 -33.66
CA PHE A 177 8.26 -17.79 -33.49
C PHE A 177 9.72 -17.73 -33.90
N GLU A 178 10.07 -16.76 -34.72
CA GLU A 178 11.41 -16.63 -35.31
C GLU A 178 11.83 -15.16 -35.39
N LEU A 179 13.03 -14.83 -34.91
CA LEU A 179 13.58 -13.48 -35.03
C LEU A 179 13.98 -13.21 -36.50
N ASP A 180 13.75 -11.97 -36.97
CA ASP A 180 14.17 -11.61 -38.30
C ASP A 180 15.70 -11.48 -38.41
N SER A 181 16.35 -12.52 -38.89
CA SER A 181 17.81 -12.60 -39.04
C SER A 181 18.39 -11.57 -40.04
N LYS A 182 17.53 -10.89 -40.84
CA LYS A 182 17.94 -9.83 -41.79
C LYS A 182 18.14 -8.46 -41.09
N ALA A 183 17.93 -8.39 -39.81
CA ALA A 183 18.09 -7.17 -39.02
C ALA A 183 19.18 -7.34 -37.93
N PRO A 184 20.45 -7.64 -38.28
CA PRO A 184 21.49 -7.98 -37.34
C PRO A 184 21.90 -6.81 -36.40
N ASP A 185 21.65 -5.56 -36.83
CA ASP A 185 21.93 -4.36 -36.03
C ASP A 185 20.92 -4.10 -34.92
N LEU A 186 19.79 -4.84 -34.91
CA LEU A 186 18.75 -4.77 -33.92
C LEU A 186 19.02 -5.77 -32.78
N ILE A 187 18.40 -5.52 -31.62
CA ILE A 187 18.52 -6.43 -30.48
C ILE A 187 17.85 -7.77 -30.81
N GLN A 188 18.65 -8.83 -30.88
CA GLN A 188 18.20 -10.19 -31.20
C GLN A 188 17.67 -10.86 -29.93
N GLN A 189 16.51 -10.45 -29.47
CA GLN A 189 15.84 -11.03 -28.31
C GLN A 189 14.34 -11.08 -28.54
N MET A 190 13.74 -12.19 -28.23
CA MET A 190 12.30 -12.40 -28.22
C MET A 190 11.86 -12.69 -26.79
N VAL A 191 10.79 -12.03 -26.36
CA VAL A 191 10.06 -12.36 -25.12
C VAL A 191 8.63 -12.69 -25.50
N ILE A 192 8.10 -13.76 -24.92
CA ILE A 192 6.68 -14.09 -24.93
C ILE A 192 6.23 -14.09 -23.47
N ASN A 193 5.40 -13.13 -23.09
CA ASN A 193 4.94 -12.97 -21.71
C ASN A 193 3.87 -14.01 -21.37
N GLY A 194 3.00 -14.29 -22.31
CA GLY A 194 1.93 -15.26 -22.17
C GLY A 194 1.08 -15.33 -23.44
N PHE A 195 0.03 -16.12 -23.40
CA PHE A 195 -0.89 -16.28 -24.53
C PHE A 195 -2.32 -16.61 -24.07
N GLU A 196 -3.27 -16.37 -24.98
CA GLU A 196 -4.68 -16.72 -24.79
C GLU A 196 -5.21 -17.47 -26.01
N ILE A 197 -6.02 -18.51 -25.80
CA ILE A 197 -6.76 -19.26 -26.81
C ILE A 197 -8.23 -18.87 -26.77
N ASP A 198 -8.84 -18.64 -27.93
CA ASP A 198 -10.28 -18.38 -28.14
C ASP A 198 -10.84 -17.14 -27.41
N THR A 199 -9.99 -16.22 -27.02
CA THR A 199 -10.40 -14.91 -26.51
C THR A 199 -10.69 -13.93 -27.64
N PRO A 200 -11.49 -12.87 -27.40
CA PRO A 200 -11.72 -11.82 -28.39
C PRO A 200 -10.44 -11.07 -28.74
N ASN A 201 -10.39 -10.47 -29.92
CA ASN A 201 -9.28 -9.66 -30.37
C ASN A 201 -9.20 -8.37 -29.51
N LEU A 202 -8.12 -8.20 -28.74
CA LEU A 202 -7.91 -7.08 -27.85
C LEU A 202 -7.98 -5.71 -28.55
N LYS A 203 -7.55 -5.63 -29.83
CA LYS A 203 -7.61 -4.40 -30.65
C LYS A 203 -9.04 -3.99 -31.06
N LYS A 204 -10.00 -4.92 -30.96
CA LYS A 204 -11.42 -4.67 -31.24
C LYS A 204 -12.26 -4.48 -29.98
N GLN A 205 -11.64 -4.47 -28.81
CA GLN A 205 -12.30 -4.25 -27.53
C GLN A 205 -12.17 -2.79 -27.08
N ALA A 206 -13.10 -2.34 -26.24
CA ALA A 206 -12.93 -1.15 -25.44
C ALA A 206 -11.69 -1.29 -24.53
N HIS A 207 -10.97 -0.20 -24.34
CA HIS A 207 -9.70 -0.22 -23.59
C HIS A 207 -9.51 1.05 -22.76
N THR A 208 -8.45 1.07 -21.95
CA THR A 208 -8.09 2.21 -21.07
C THR A 208 -9.25 2.64 -20.19
N PRO A 209 -9.79 1.72 -19.36
CA PRO A 209 -10.90 2.05 -18.46
C PRO A 209 -10.49 3.10 -17.44
N LYS A 210 -11.44 3.94 -17.05
CA LYS A 210 -11.36 4.82 -15.88
C LYS A 210 -12.61 4.58 -15.03
N PRO A 211 -12.49 4.13 -13.76
CA PRO A 211 -11.24 3.79 -13.05
C PRO A 211 -10.40 2.75 -13.76
N GLU A 212 -9.12 2.75 -13.46
CA GLU A 212 -8.22 1.71 -13.98
C GLU A 212 -8.67 0.33 -13.49
N ASN A 213 -8.41 -0.68 -14.29
CA ASN A 213 -8.83 -2.04 -13.94
C ASN A 213 -8.17 -2.52 -12.66
N ARG A 214 -8.96 -3.00 -11.70
CA ARG A 214 -8.56 -3.44 -10.36
C ARG A 214 -8.11 -2.31 -9.44
N ASP A 215 -8.46 -1.06 -9.72
CA ASP A 215 -8.23 0.04 -8.79
C ASP A 215 -9.10 -0.13 -7.54
N GLU A 216 -8.47 -0.30 -6.38
CA GLU A 216 -9.13 -0.43 -5.06
C GLU A 216 -9.06 0.87 -4.24
N HIS A 217 -8.57 1.95 -4.86
CA HIS A 217 -8.36 3.25 -4.21
C HIS A 217 -9.11 4.38 -4.91
N VAL A 218 -10.27 4.07 -5.47
CA VAL A 218 -11.05 4.99 -6.30
C VAL A 218 -11.77 6.01 -5.43
N VAL A 219 -11.32 7.26 -5.46
CA VAL A 219 -11.97 8.35 -4.74
C VAL A 219 -13.28 8.71 -5.43
N LEU A 220 -14.39 8.60 -4.70
CA LEU A 220 -15.71 8.97 -5.18
C LEU A 220 -15.93 10.48 -5.03
N GLY A 221 -16.52 11.10 -6.07
CA GLY A 221 -17.07 12.44 -6.01
C GLY A 221 -18.60 12.40 -6.12
N ASP A 222 -19.26 13.56 -6.09
CA ASP A 222 -20.72 13.70 -6.17
C ASP A 222 -21.35 13.01 -7.39
N LYS A 223 -20.60 12.90 -8.48
CA LYS A 223 -20.96 12.15 -9.69
C LYS A 223 -19.77 11.33 -10.12
N PHE A 224 -19.92 10.03 -10.07
CA PHE A 224 -18.88 9.13 -10.49
C PHE A 224 -19.10 8.66 -11.92
N LEU A 225 -18.05 8.74 -12.75
CA LEU A 225 -18.10 8.42 -14.17
C LEU A 225 -17.16 7.25 -14.50
N LEU A 226 -17.72 6.18 -15.00
CA LEU A 226 -16.97 5.19 -15.77
C LEU A 226 -16.65 5.80 -17.14
N SER A 227 -15.44 5.61 -17.64
CA SER A 227 -15.06 6.00 -19.00
C SER A 227 -14.05 5.03 -19.61
N TRP A 228 -14.00 4.99 -20.93
CA TRP A 228 -13.12 4.09 -21.69
C TRP A 228 -12.72 4.74 -23.01
N LYS A 229 -11.77 4.14 -23.70
CA LYS A 229 -11.48 4.42 -25.10
C LYS A 229 -12.13 3.34 -25.95
N ALA A 230 -12.87 3.75 -26.98
CA ALA A 230 -13.46 2.86 -27.95
C ALA A 230 -12.39 2.18 -28.82
N SER A 231 -12.68 0.97 -29.34
CA SER A 231 -11.90 0.39 -30.44
C SER A 231 -12.06 1.24 -31.72
N GLY A 232 -11.09 1.14 -32.63
CA GLY A 232 -11.10 1.94 -33.87
C GLY A 232 -12.27 1.71 -34.80
N ASP A 233 -12.95 0.56 -34.71
CA ASP A 233 -14.06 0.16 -35.56
C ASP A 233 -15.44 0.35 -34.93
N ALA A 234 -15.49 0.74 -33.65
CA ALA A 234 -16.73 0.84 -32.86
C ALA A 234 -17.56 2.06 -33.26
N VAL A 235 -18.86 1.88 -33.40
CA VAL A 235 -19.84 2.94 -33.61
C VAL A 235 -20.84 3.07 -32.47
N SER A 236 -20.94 2.05 -31.62
CA SER A 236 -21.75 2.06 -30.41
C SER A 236 -21.26 1.05 -29.39
N HIS A 237 -21.73 1.16 -28.16
CA HIS A 237 -21.26 0.44 -26.98
C HIS A 237 -22.43 -0.18 -26.23
N HIS A 238 -22.31 -1.42 -25.80
CA HIS A 238 -23.22 -2.07 -24.86
C HIS A 238 -22.55 -2.13 -23.49
N LEU A 239 -23.10 -1.46 -22.50
CA LEU A 239 -22.55 -1.40 -21.15
C LEU A 239 -23.21 -2.39 -20.20
N PHE A 240 -22.37 -3.07 -19.41
CA PHE A 240 -22.78 -3.97 -18.33
C PHE A 240 -22.08 -3.56 -17.04
N PHE A 241 -22.82 -3.54 -15.92
CA PHE A 241 -22.31 -3.12 -14.62
C PHE A 241 -23.04 -3.88 -13.49
N GLY A 242 -22.30 -4.36 -12.50
CA GLY A 242 -22.84 -5.09 -11.35
C GLY A 242 -21.78 -5.37 -10.27
N THR A 243 -22.17 -6.16 -9.27
CA THR A 243 -21.32 -6.53 -8.12
C THR A 243 -20.85 -7.99 -8.16
N ASP A 244 -21.34 -8.79 -9.10
CA ASP A 244 -20.89 -10.18 -9.31
C ASP A 244 -20.14 -10.30 -10.62
N GLN A 245 -18.88 -10.74 -10.56
CA GLN A 245 -18.00 -10.88 -11.73
C GLN A 245 -18.55 -11.85 -12.75
N LYS A 246 -19.12 -13.00 -12.30
CA LYS A 246 -19.65 -14.03 -13.21
C LYS A 246 -20.93 -13.55 -13.88
N ALA A 247 -21.78 -12.85 -13.14
CA ALA A 247 -22.98 -12.24 -13.71
C ALA A 247 -22.62 -11.24 -14.81
N VAL A 248 -21.70 -10.31 -14.57
CA VAL A 248 -21.22 -9.33 -15.58
C VAL A 248 -20.53 -10.04 -16.76
N THR A 249 -19.72 -11.08 -16.50
CA THR A 249 -19.04 -11.84 -17.57
C THR A 249 -20.03 -12.51 -18.53
N ASN A 250 -21.10 -13.08 -17.99
CA ASN A 250 -22.09 -13.83 -18.77
C ASN A 250 -23.31 -12.98 -19.18
N ALA A 251 -23.34 -11.71 -18.82
CA ALA A 251 -24.46 -10.81 -19.07
C ALA A 251 -24.76 -10.66 -20.57
N THR A 252 -26.04 -10.59 -20.88
CA THR A 252 -26.58 -10.29 -22.21
C THR A 252 -27.49 -9.04 -22.11
N GLU A 253 -28.00 -8.54 -23.21
CA GLU A 253 -28.94 -7.42 -23.20
C GLU A 253 -30.23 -7.69 -22.37
N LYS A 254 -30.48 -8.93 -21.97
CA LYS A 254 -31.63 -9.31 -21.13
C LYS A 254 -31.28 -9.42 -19.64
N SER A 255 -30.00 -9.31 -19.29
CA SER A 255 -29.50 -9.42 -17.91
C SER A 255 -29.71 -8.12 -17.13
N PRO A 256 -29.88 -8.20 -15.79
CA PRO A 256 -29.98 -7.00 -14.92
C PRO A 256 -28.75 -6.08 -14.98
N GLU A 257 -27.59 -6.67 -15.27
CA GLU A 257 -26.31 -5.97 -15.42
C GLU A 257 -26.27 -5.06 -16.65
N PHE A 258 -27.15 -5.29 -17.67
CA PHE A 258 -27.19 -4.45 -18.86
C PHE A 258 -27.73 -3.05 -18.54
N LYS A 259 -26.90 -2.02 -18.80
CA LYS A 259 -27.22 -0.62 -18.52
C LYS A 259 -27.65 0.17 -19.75
N GLY A 260 -27.54 -0.44 -20.95
CA GLY A 260 -28.02 0.17 -22.18
C GLY A 260 -27.00 0.17 -23.31
N LYS A 261 -27.48 0.70 -24.44
CA LYS A 261 -26.70 0.96 -25.66
C LYS A 261 -26.45 2.47 -25.76
N GLN A 262 -25.25 2.86 -26.08
CA GLN A 262 -24.90 4.27 -26.21
C GLN A 262 -23.79 4.48 -27.25
N THR A 263 -23.59 5.71 -27.66
CA THR A 263 -22.47 6.15 -28.51
C THR A 263 -21.38 6.87 -27.73
N ASP A 264 -21.71 7.33 -26.51
CA ASP A 264 -20.78 7.98 -25.61
C ASP A 264 -19.87 6.96 -24.94
N THR A 265 -18.63 7.35 -24.71
CA THR A 265 -17.61 6.53 -24.00
C THR A 265 -17.53 6.86 -22.50
N LYS A 266 -18.63 7.33 -21.91
CA LYS A 266 -18.77 7.66 -20.48
C LYS A 266 -20.13 7.21 -19.97
N PHE A 267 -20.17 6.74 -18.72
CA PHE A 267 -21.40 6.33 -18.04
C PHE A 267 -21.39 6.73 -16.57
N SER A 268 -22.47 7.33 -16.08
CA SER A 268 -22.58 7.73 -14.66
C SER A 268 -23.12 6.58 -13.82
N VAL A 269 -22.48 6.32 -12.69
CA VAL A 269 -22.95 5.39 -11.65
C VAL A 269 -23.08 6.13 -10.33
N SER A 270 -24.02 5.69 -9.48
CA SER A 270 -24.31 6.24 -8.16
C SER A 270 -24.40 5.13 -7.12
N ASP A 271 -24.56 5.51 -5.86
CA ASP A 271 -24.82 4.62 -4.72
C ASP A 271 -23.75 3.54 -4.58
N LEU A 272 -22.49 3.94 -4.75
CA LEU A 272 -21.34 3.05 -4.61
C LEU A 272 -20.91 2.97 -3.14
N TYR A 273 -20.65 1.75 -2.69
CA TYR A 273 -20.28 1.44 -1.32
C TYR A 273 -18.83 0.92 -1.25
N SER A 274 -18.03 1.45 -0.30
CA SER A 274 -16.58 1.23 -0.21
C SER A 274 -16.19 -0.23 0.08
N MET A 275 -17.07 -1.01 0.71
CA MET A 275 -16.80 -2.42 0.96
C MET A 275 -17.13 -3.34 -0.23
N THR A 276 -17.63 -2.79 -1.34
CA THR A 276 -18.08 -3.56 -2.50
C THR A 276 -17.14 -3.39 -3.69
N THR A 277 -16.74 -4.50 -4.29
CA THR A 277 -16.06 -4.50 -5.59
C THR A 277 -17.11 -4.46 -6.70
N TYR A 278 -16.95 -3.53 -7.61
CA TYR A 278 -17.81 -3.36 -8.78
C TYR A 278 -17.11 -3.90 -10.02
N TYR A 279 -17.89 -4.56 -10.89
CA TYR A 279 -17.46 -5.13 -12.16
C TYR A 279 -18.21 -4.49 -13.30
N TRP A 280 -17.53 -4.26 -14.41
CA TRP A 280 -18.15 -3.68 -15.59
C TRP A 280 -17.47 -4.14 -16.87
N ARG A 281 -18.24 -4.17 -17.95
CA ARG A 281 -17.81 -4.60 -19.28
C ARG A 281 -18.44 -3.70 -20.33
N VAL A 282 -17.70 -3.40 -21.39
CA VAL A 282 -18.17 -2.67 -22.55
C VAL A 282 -17.96 -3.53 -23.78
N ASP A 283 -19.06 -3.93 -24.43
CA ASP A 283 -19.01 -4.65 -25.69
C ASP A 283 -19.08 -3.64 -26.83
N GLU A 284 -18.15 -3.74 -27.76
CA GLU A 284 -18.04 -2.83 -28.90
C GLU A 284 -18.85 -3.34 -30.10
N VAL A 285 -19.59 -2.44 -30.74
CA VAL A 285 -20.40 -2.76 -31.92
C VAL A 285 -19.87 -1.99 -33.12
N ASP A 286 -19.51 -2.71 -34.20
CA ASP A 286 -19.01 -2.12 -35.43
C ASP A 286 -20.17 -1.62 -36.36
N ALA A 287 -19.82 -0.90 -37.44
CA ALA A 287 -20.77 -0.36 -38.40
C ALA A 287 -21.62 -1.42 -39.13
N LYS A 288 -21.24 -2.72 -39.04
CA LYS A 288 -22.00 -3.82 -39.60
C LYS A 288 -22.92 -4.48 -38.57
N GLY A 289 -22.92 -4.01 -37.33
CA GLY A 289 -23.69 -4.56 -36.23
C GLY A 289 -23.05 -5.78 -35.57
N ASN A 290 -21.77 -6.11 -35.85
CA ASN A 290 -21.09 -7.19 -35.17
C ASN A 290 -20.64 -6.70 -33.78
N THR A 291 -20.89 -7.53 -32.78
CA THR A 291 -20.51 -7.22 -31.37
C THR A 291 -19.25 -7.98 -30.99
N THR A 292 -18.24 -7.25 -30.50
CA THR A 292 -17.05 -7.83 -29.87
C THR A 292 -17.20 -7.71 -28.36
N LEU A 293 -17.18 -8.83 -27.65
CA LEU A 293 -17.25 -8.86 -26.19
C LEU A 293 -16.04 -8.16 -25.57
N GLY A 294 -16.29 -7.28 -24.60
CA GLY A 294 -15.26 -6.56 -23.87
C GLY A 294 -14.60 -7.39 -22.77
N THR A 295 -13.50 -6.86 -22.25
CA THR A 295 -12.89 -7.36 -21.01
C THR A 295 -13.74 -6.91 -19.81
N VAL A 296 -13.91 -7.78 -18.82
CA VAL A 296 -14.51 -7.39 -17.55
C VAL A 296 -13.47 -6.66 -16.70
N TRP A 297 -13.75 -5.42 -16.37
CA TRP A 297 -12.94 -4.60 -15.48
C TRP A 297 -13.58 -4.55 -14.09
N SER A 298 -12.75 -4.26 -13.10
CA SER A 298 -13.22 -4.07 -11.72
C SER A 298 -12.61 -2.83 -11.08
N PHE A 299 -13.31 -2.31 -10.08
CA PHE A 299 -12.79 -1.30 -9.18
C PHE A 299 -13.47 -1.40 -7.82
N LYS A 300 -12.84 -0.81 -6.79
CA LYS A 300 -13.42 -0.67 -5.46
C LYS A 300 -13.29 0.79 -5.03
N PRO A 301 -14.34 1.40 -4.46
CA PRO A 301 -14.22 2.74 -3.89
C PRO A 301 -13.22 2.76 -2.74
N ALA A 302 -12.45 3.85 -2.65
CA ALA A 302 -11.50 4.07 -1.57
C ALA A 302 -12.20 4.19 -0.22
N GLN A 303 -11.58 3.60 0.81
CA GLN A 303 -11.92 3.82 2.20
C GLN A 303 -10.66 4.19 2.97
N LEU A 304 -10.79 5.07 3.98
CA LEU A 304 -9.67 5.38 4.85
C LEU A 304 -9.17 4.10 5.56
N ALA A 305 -7.87 4.00 5.74
CA ALA A 305 -7.26 2.88 6.46
C ALA A 305 -7.82 2.74 7.89
N PHE A 306 -8.06 3.88 8.52
CA PHE A 306 -8.72 4.05 9.81
C PHE A 306 -9.17 5.51 9.95
N PRO A 307 -10.10 5.87 10.82
CA PRO A 307 -10.43 7.26 11.12
C PRO A 307 -9.17 8.06 11.51
N GLY A 308 -8.94 9.20 10.85
CA GLY A 308 -7.71 10.00 11.05
C GLY A 308 -6.49 9.60 10.21
N ALA A 309 -6.62 8.64 9.30
CA ALA A 309 -5.59 8.38 8.30
C ALA A 309 -5.51 9.54 7.30
N GLU A 310 -4.31 10.11 7.11
CA GLU A 310 -4.08 11.26 6.25
C GLU A 310 -2.95 11.00 5.24
N GLY A 311 -2.74 11.92 4.32
CA GLY A 311 -1.67 11.84 3.33
C GLY A 311 -1.94 10.85 2.19
N TYR A 312 -0.89 10.49 1.46
CA TYR A 312 -1.02 9.66 0.26
C TYR A 312 -1.24 8.17 0.54
N GLY A 313 -0.85 7.68 1.73
CA GLY A 313 -1.12 6.32 2.19
C GLY A 313 -2.47 6.10 2.88
N ARG A 314 -3.30 7.15 2.99
CA ARG A 314 -4.57 7.12 3.76
C ARG A 314 -5.58 6.05 3.35
N PHE A 315 -5.48 5.54 2.14
CA PHE A 315 -6.38 4.54 1.59
C PHE A 315 -5.81 3.12 1.61
N ALA A 316 -4.77 2.86 2.39
CA ALA A 316 -4.27 1.50 2.59
C ALA A 316 -5.40 0.58 3.08
N VAL A 317 -5.67 -0.48 2.36
CA VAL A 317 -6.79 -1.40 2.66
C VAL A 317 -6.54 -2.17 3.96
N GLY A 318 -5.28 -2.52 4.22
CA GLY A 318 -4.93 -3.33 5.38
C GLY A 318 -5.54 -4.72 5.36
N GLY A 319 -5.82 -5.25 6.54
CA GLY A 319 -6.46 -6.56 6.73
C GLY A 319 -7.98 -6.57 6.66
N ARG A 320 -8.62 -5.43 6.37
CA ARG A 320 -10.07 -5.27 6.35
C ARG A 320 -10.78 -6.29 5.47
N GLY A 321 -11.84 -6.90 6.00
CA GLY A 321 -12.59 -7.94 5.29
C GLY A 321 -11.89 -9.31 5.27
N GLY A 322 -10.76 -9.45 5.96
CA GLY A 322 -9.97 -10.67 6.03
C GLY A 322 -10.14 -11.45 7.34
N ARG A 323 -9.15 -12.29 7.62
CA ARG A 323 -9.09 -13.05 8.87
C ARG A 323 -8.29 -12.31 9.94
N VAL A 324 -8.45 -12.72 11.18
CA VAL A 324 -7.61 -12.30 12.29
C VAL A 324 -6.56 -13.37 12.60
N VAL A 325 -5.35 -12.95 12.98
CA VAL A 325 -4.25 -13.82 13.39
C VAL A 325 -3.68 -13.31 14.70
N GLU A 326 -3.68 -14.17 15.73
CA GLU A 326 -3.25 -13.80 17.07
C GLU A 326 -1.75 -14.06 17.31
N VAL A 327 -1.07 -13.11 17.92
CA VAL A 327 0.25 -13.30 18.50
C VAL A 327 0.09 -13.64 19.99
N THR A 328 0.48 -14.87 20.36
CA THR A 328 0.22 -15.44 21.70
C THR A 328 1.47 -15.66 22.53
N ASN A 329 2.67 -15.40 21.96
CA ASN A 329 3.95 -15.49 22.67
C ASN A 329 4.98 -14.52 22.10
N LEU A 330 6.09 -14.35 22.86
CA LEU A 330 7.18 -13.41 22.53
C LEU A 330 8.37 -14.08 21.81
N ASN A 331 8.23 -15.30 21.32
CA ASN A 331 9.31 -16.01 20.61
C ASN A 331 9.61 -15.33 19.27
N ASP A 332 10.85 -15.43 18.80
CA ASP A 332 11.19 -14.96 17.44
C ASP A 332 10.42 -15.69 16.35
N SER A 333 10.24 -17.02 16.52
CA SER A 333 9.63 -17.88 15.51
C SER A 333 8.83 -19.02 16.13
N GLY A 334 8.16 -19.80 15.29
CA GLY A 334 7.29 -20.92 15.70
C GLY A 334 5.84 -20.50 15.91
N PRO A 335 4.95 -21.46 16.19
CA PRO A 335 3.52 -21.21 16.34
C PRO A 335 3.21 -20.14 17.39
N GLY A 336 2.30 -19.23 17.06
CA GLY A 336 1.88 -18.12 17.93
C GLY A 336 2.88 -16.95 18.04
N SER A 337 4.03 -17.00 17.35
CA SER A 337 4.96 -15.88 17.28
C SER A 337 4.52 -14.82 16.26
N PHE A 338 5.02 -13.59 16.43
CA PHE A 338 4.75 -12.50 15.47
C PHE A 338 5.24 -12.85 14.05
N ARG A 339 6.42 -13.45 13.91
CA ARG A 339 6.94 -13.90 12.61
C ARG A 339 6.05 -14.96 11.96
N ALA A 340 5.52 -15.89 12.73
CA ALA A 340 4.58 -16.88 12.21
C ALA A 340 3.30 -16.20 11.72
N ALA A 341 2.72 -15.29 12.50
CA ALA A 341 1.52 -14.52 12.12
C ALA A 341 1.70 -13.72 10.82
N VAL A 342 2.86 -13.06 10.65
CA VAL A 342 3.20 -12.34 9.41
C VAL A 342 3.25 -13.28 8.21
N ASN A 343 3.82 -14.49 8.36
CA ASN A 343 4.03 -15.44 7.28
C ASN A 343 2.84 -16.39 7.04
N GLU A 344 1.86 -16.40 7.92
CA GLU A 344 0.71 -17.29 7.83
C GLU A 344 -0.18 -16.96 6.63
N GLY A 345 -0.32 -17.92 5.71
CA GLY A 345 -1.27 -17.90 4.59
C GLY A 345 -1.20 -16.67 3.68
N THR A 346 -2.12 -16.61 2.74
CA THR A 346 -2.30 -15.50 1.79
C THR A 346 -3.64 -14.77 2.03
N GLY A 347 -3.83 -13.61 1.40
CA GLY A 347 -5.04 -12.78 1.50
C GLY A 347 -5.05 -11.83 2.70
N PRO A 348 -6.10 -10.99 2.81
CA PRO A 348 -6.20 -9.97 3.85
C PRO A 348 -6.18 -10.55 5.25
N LYS A 349 -5.42 -9.91 6.16
CA LYS A 349 -5.37 -10.32 7.57
C LYS A 349 -5.02 -9.17 8.51
N THR A 350 -5.63 -9.19 9.69
CA THR A 350 -5.30 -8.31 10.81
C THR A 350 -4.56 -9.12 11.88
N ILE A 351 -3.37 -8.66 12.27
CA ILE A 351 -2.57 -9.27 13.34
C ILE A 351 -2.85 -8.51 14.63
N VAL A 352 -3.34 -9.24 15.64
CA VAL A 352 -3.63 -8.77 16.99
C VAL A 352 -2.69 -9.43 18.01
N PHE A 353 -2.47 -8.80 19.16
CA PHE A 353 -1.54 -9.28 20.17
C PHE A 353 -2.29 -9.63 21.46
N ASN A 354 -2.25 -10.90 21.86
CA ASN A 354 -2.78 -11.40 23.14
C ASN A 354 -1.70 -11.50 24.22
N VAL A 355 -0.53 -10.91 23.96
CA VAL A 355 0.62 -10.86 24.86
C VAL A 355 1.28 -9.49 24.75
N SER A 356 1.83 -8.98 25.87
CA SER A 356 2.71 -7.81 25.89
C SER A 356 4.14 -8.21 26.25
N GLY A 357 5.08 -7.32 25.93
CA GLY A 357 6.49 -7.48 26.28
C GLY A 357 7.44 -7.28 25.11
N ASN A 358 8.65 -7.83 25.21
CA ASN A 358 9.71 -7.63 24.22
C ASN A 358 9.91 -8.87 23.34
N ILE A 359 9.60 -8.75 22.06
CA ILE A 359 9.92 -9.73 21.02
C ILE A 359 11.35 -9.47 20.53
N LYS A 360 12.28 -10.36 20.87
CA LYS A 360 13.69 -10.26 20.44
C LYS A 360 13.86 -11.00 19.12
N LEU A 361 13.85 -10.28 18.01
CA LEU A 361 14.04 -10.87 16.69
C LEU A 361 15.50 -11.26 16.45
N GLU A 362 15.77 -12.47 15.96
CA GLU A 362 17.11 -12.93 15.56
C GLU A 362 17.55 -12.31 14.24
N ASP A 363 16.63 -12.19 13.29
CA ASP A 363 16.81 -11.54 11.99
C ASP A 363 15.62 -10.66 11.62
N ARG A 364 15.85 -9.78 10.61
CA ARG A 364 14.79 -8.85 10.15
C ARG A 364 13.49 -9.59 9.83
N LEU A 365 12.38 -8.96 10.19
CA LEU A 365 11.04 -9.38 9.82
C LEU A 365 10.56 -8.55 8.63
N VAL A 366 10.44 -9.18 7.47
CA VAL A 366 9.97 -8.52 6.25
C VAL A 366 8.51 -8.89 6.01
N VAL A 367 7.64 -7.89 6.08
CA VAL A 367 6.21 -8.00 5.81
C VAL A 367 5.99 -7.72 4.31
N ASN A 368 5.99 -8.75 3.49
CA ASN A 368 5.89 -8.64 2.03
C ASN A 368 4.53 -9.09 1.45
N ASN A 369 3.68 -9.71 2.25
CA ASN A 369 2.31 -10.01 1.85
C ASN A 369 1.49 -8.71 1.80
N PRO A 370 0.68 -8.50 0.76
CA PRO A 370 -0.25 -7.37 0.71
C PRO A 370 -1.42 -7.55 1.68
N TYR A 371 -2.16 -6.47 1.91
CA TYR A 371 -3.40 -6.45 2.70
C TYR A 371 -3.20 -6.94 4.13
N ILE A 372 -2.29 -6.31 4.85
CA ILE A 372 -1.98 -6.65 6.24
C ILE A 372 -2.17 -5.45 7.16
N THR A 373 -2.87 -5.64 8.27
CA THR A 373 -2.91 -4.72 9.40
C THR A 373 -2.14 -5.32 10.58
N ILE A 374 -1.21 -4.57 11.17
CA ILE A 374 -0.53 -4.92 12.41
C ILE A 374 -0.99 -3.93 13.47
N ALA A 375 -1.82 -4.41 14.40
CA ALA A 375 -2.51 -3.61 15.39
C ALA A 375 -1.84 -3.72 16.78
N GLY A 376 -0.75 -2.98 17.00
CA GLY A 376 0.01 -3.00 18.27
C GLY A 376 -0.81 -2.56 19.49
N GLN A 377 -1.83 -1.71 19.31
CA GLN A 377 -2.73 -1.24 20.36
C GLN A 377 -3.58 -2.34 20.99
N THR A 378 -3.71 -3.53 20.38
CA THR A 378 -4.46 -4.65 20.93
C THR A 378 -3.73 -5.39 22.06
N ALA A 379 -2.42 -5.20 22.19
CA ALA A 379 -1.62 -5.85 23.22
C ALA A 379 -2.07 -5.45 24.64
N PRO A 380 -2.01 -6.36 25.63
CA PRO A 380 -2.24 -5.99 27.03
C PRO A 380 -1.10 -5.16 27.62
N GLY A 381 -1.28 -4.68 28.85
CA GLY A 381 -0.23 -4.06 29.67
C GLY A 381 0.55 -2.94 29.00
N GLU A 382 1.86 -3.05 28.96
CA GLU A 382 2.75 -2.03 28.37
C GLU A 382 2.91 -2.16 26.83
N GLY A 383 2.10 -2.98 26.16
CA GLY A 383 2.15 -3.13 24.69
C GLY A 383 3.32 -3.98 24.19
N ILE A 384 3.59 -3.92 22.88
CA ILE A 384 4.66 -4.70 22.22
C ILE A 384 5.87 -3.82 21.92
N THR A 385 7.03 -4.29 22.36
CA THR A 385 8.33 -3.81 21.92
C THR A 385 9.02 -4.87 21.07
N ILE A 386 9.64 -4.46 19.97
CA ILE A 386 10.44 -5.31 19.10
C ILE A 386 11.89 -4.85 19.17
N SER A 387 12.82 -5.78 19.38
CA SER A 387 14.23 -5.46 19.53
C SER A 387 15.13 -6.39 18.74
N LYS A 388 16.42 -6.01 18.58
CA LYS A 388 17.53 -6.72 17.95
C LYS A 388 17.49 -6.79 16.43
N ALA A 389 16.33 -6.78 15.79
CA ALA A 389 16.24 -6.70 14.33
C ALA A 389 15.00 -5.91 13.87
N PRO A 390 15.02 -5.36 12.64
CA PRO A 390 13.99 -4.47 12.12
C PRO A 390 12.71 -5.15 11.69
N VAL A 391 11.64 -4.33 11.61
CA VAL A 391 10.37 -4.67 10.94
C VAL A 391 10.23 -3.81 9.70
N GLY A 392 10.28 -4.43 8.51
CA GLY A 392 10.13 -3.73 7.23
C GLY A 392 8.85 -4.15 6.51
N LEU A 393 8.02 -3.19 6.12
CA LEU A 393 6.86 -3.39 5.28
C LEU A 393 7.23 -3.13 3.81
N THR A 394 7.11 -4.14 2.97
CA THR A 394 7.39 -4.07 1.53
C THR A 394 6.19 -4.48 0.69
N GLY A 395 5.17 -5.08 1.32
CA GLY A 395 3.89 -5.41 0.69
C GLY A 395 3.04 -4.17 0.45
N ASN A 396 2.09 -4.28 -0.47
CA ASN A 396 1.12 -3.22 -0.75
C ASN A 396 -0.03 -3.25 0.27
N ASP A 397 -0.70 -2.13 0.42
CA ASP A 397 -1.88 -2.00 1.27
C ASP A 397 -1.64 -2.45 2.72
N GLY A 398 -0.49 -2.06 3.26
CA GLY A 398 -0.11 -2.38 4.62
C GLY A 398 -0.39 -1.26 5.61
N VAL A 399 -0.87 -1.62 6.81
CA VAL A 399 -1.14 -0.72 7.93
C VAL A 399 -0.38 -1.21 9.16
N ILE A 400 0.45 -0.36 9.76
CA ILE A 400 1.13 -0.67 11.03
C ILE A 400 0.84 0.44 12.02
N ARG A 401 0.32 0.09 13.20
CA ARG A 401 -0.01 1.04 14.25
C ARG A 401 0.51 0.60 15.63
N PHE A 402 0.94 1.57 16.42
CA PHE A 402 1.28 1.44 17.85
C PHE A 402 2.35 0.40 18.19
N LEU A 403 3.34 0.19 17.32
CA LEU A 403 4.51 -0.65 17.63
C LEU A 403 5.68 0.18 18.18
N LYS A 404 6.39 -0.37 19.17
CA LYS A 404 7.69 0.13 19.65
C LYS A 404 8.79 -0.72 19.04
N VAL A 405 9.71 -0.11 18.26
CA VAL A 405 10.84 -0.80 17.66
C VAL A 405 12.13 -0.20 18.21
N ARG A 406 12.85 -0.98 19.02
CA ARG A 406 14.05 -0.56 19.75
C ARG A 406 15.17 -1.55 19.54
N ILE A 407 15.97 -1.29 18.49
CA ILE A 407 16.95 -2.25 17.99
C ILE A 407 18.04 -2.55 19.04
N GLY A 408 18.66 -1.53 19.58
CA GLY A 408 19.82 -1.64 20.50
C GLY A 408 21.11 -1.96 19.77
N SER A 409 22.19 -1.99 20.54
CA SER A 409 23.55 -2.28 20.06
C SER A 409 23.67 -3.69 19.46
N GLY A 410 24.52 -3.84 18.43
CA GLY A 410 24.78 -5.12 17.78
C GLY A 410 25.02 -4.99 16.28
N LYS A 411 24.09 -5.49 15.48
CA LYS A 411 24.17 -5.44 14.01
C LYS A 411 23.78 -4.04 13.49
N THR A 412 24.39 -3.63 12.37
CA THR A 412 24.01 -2.41 11.63
C THR A 412 22.65 -2.62 10.97
N TYR A 413 21.59 -2.18 11.64
CA TYR A 413 20.20 -2.31 11.19
C TYR A 413 19.48 -0.98 11.23
N ASP A 414 18.60 -0.79 10.23
CA ASP A 414 17.49 0.18 10.28
C ASP A 414 16.48 -0.24 11.36
N GLY A 415 15.51 0.62 11.66
CA GLY A 415 14.42 0.30 12.59
C GLY A 415 13.19 -0.24 11.88
N MET A 416 12.48 0.63 11.19
CA MET A 416 11.29 0.31 10.40
C MET A 416 11.42 0.82 8.96
N GLY A 417 10.52 0.39 8.08
CA GLY A 417 10.52 0.92 6.73
C GLY A 417 9.32 0.54 5.88
N LEU A 418 9.15 1.32 4.80
CA LEU A 418 8.15 1.17 3.75
C LEU A 418 8.83 0.99 2.37
N THR A 419 10.02 0.42 2.33
CA THR A 419 10.81 0.34 1.10
C THR A 419 10.11 -0.48 0.01
N GLY A 420 9.77 0.16 -1.10
CA GLY A 420 9.08 -0.46 -2.23
C GLY A 420 7.59 -0.75 -2.00
N ALA A 421 7.02 -0.41 -0.84
CA ALA A 421 5.59 -0.56 -0.57
C ALA A 421 4.74 0.44 -1.38
N ASN A 422 3.47 0.10 -1.59
CA ASN A 422 2.51 0.98 -2.25
C ASN A 422 1.19 0.99 -1.48
N HIS A 423 0.53 2.15 -1.40
CA HIS A 423 -0.69 2.37 -0.60
C HIS A 423 -0.53 1.82 0.83
N SER A 424 0.47 2.32 1.56
CA SER A 424 0.77 1.83 2.90
C SER A 424 0.96 2.97 3.90
N ILE A 425 0.61 2.72 5.16
CA ILE A 425 0.67 3.70 6.23
C ILE A 425 1.28 3.11 7.51
N ILE A 426 2.18 3.89 8.12
CA ILE A 426 2.66 3.66 9.49
C ILE A 426 2.18 4.83 10.35
N ASP A 427 1.55 4.52 11.48
CA ASP A 427 0.88 5.47 12.36
C ASP A 427 1.19 5.18 13.83
N HIS A 428 1.42 6.22 14.64
CA HIS A 428 1.66 6.12 16.08
C HIS A 428 2.67 5.02 16.48
N CYS A 429 3.78 4.93 15.79
CA CYS A 429 4.87 4.03 16.15
C CYS A 429 5.99 4.78 16.89
N SER A 430 6.85 4.04 17.61
CA SER A 430 8.03 4.58 18.27
C SER A 430 9.26 3.81 17.82
N ILE A 431 10.27 4.50 17.26
CA ILE A 431 11.48 3.89 16.70
C ILE A 431 12.70 4.52 17.35
N SER A 432 13.55 3.68 17.98
CA SER A 432 14.72 4.17 18.73
C SER A 432 15.90 3.19 18.68
N TRP A 433 17.09 3.70 19.03
CA TRP A 433 18.33 2.96 19.28
C TRP A 433 18.83 2.15 18.10
N THR A 434 18.67 2.68 16.90
CA THR A 434 19.14 2.06 15.66
C THR A 434 20.62 2.39 15.39
N ILE A 435 21.30 1.57 14.61
CA ILE A 435 22.71 1.81 14.23
C ILE A 435 22.82 2.43 12.84
N ASP A 436 21.87 2.17 11.93
CA ASP A 436 21.68 2.90 10.67
C ASP A 436 20.40 3.74 10.78
N GLU A 437 19.65 3.99 9.73
CA GLU A 437 18.44 4.83 9.81
C GLU A 437 17.34 4.19 10.68
N SER A 438 16.72 4.99 11.55
CA SER A 438 15.53 4.51 12.26
C SER A 438 14.36 4.21 11.33
N PHE A 439 14.23 4.95 10.22
CA PHE A 439 13.20 4.73 9.22
C PHE A 439 13.71 4.89 7.79
N SER A 440 13.25 4.03 6.87
CA SER A 440 13.57 4.08 5.44
C SER A 440 12.34 3.85 4.55
N SER A 441 12.18 4.65 3.45
CA SER A 441 11.03 4.50 2.52
C SER A 441 11.41 4.64 1.04
N ARG A 442 12.59 4.17 0.66
CA ARG A 442 13.06 4.28 -0.74
C ARG A 442 12.17 3.48 -1.70
N SER A 443 11.94 4.04 -2.90
CA SER A 443 11.16 3.40 -3.97
C SER A 443 9.72 3.00 -3.57
N ALA A 444 9.16 3.61 -2.54
CA ALA A 444 7.76 3.43 -2.16
C ALA A 444 6.83 4.33 -2.99
N HIS A 445 5.53 4.00 -3.01
CA HIS A 445 4.50 4.78 -3.70
C HIS A 445 3.28 4.98 -2.79
N ASN A 446 2.63 6.14 -2.90
CA ASN A 446 1.39 6.43 -2.17
C ASN A 446 1.46 6.03 -0.68
N ILE A 447 2.48 6.53 0.03
CA ILE A 447 2.73 6.14 1.42
C ILE A 447 2.52 7.30 2.39
N THR A 448 2.28 6.93 3.66
CA THR A 448 2.27 7.87 4.78
C THR A 448 3.06 7.34 5.97
N LEU A 449 3.86 8.20 6.57
CA LEU A 449 4.37 8.05 7.93
C LEU A 449 3.82 9.21 8.76
N GLN A 450 2.93 8.92 9.72
CA GLN A 450 2.31 9.93 10.56
C GLN A 450 2.47 9.63 12.05
N ARG A 451 2.49 10.68 12.89
CA ARG A 451 2.45 10.63 14.36
C ARG A 451 3.45 9.62 14.96
N THR A 452 4.58 9.44 14.31
CA THR A 452 5.62 8.49 14.73
C THR A 452 6.76 9.21 15.43
N LEU A 453 7.18 8.67 16.58
CA LEU A 453 8.35 9.14 17.32
C LEU A 453 9.61 8.43 16.82
N ILE A 454 10.59 9.19 16.37
CA ILE A 454 11.93 8.72 15.95
C ILE A 454 12.96 9.36 16.86
N SER A 455 13.60 8.59 17.73
CA SER A 455 14.49 9.18 18.74
C SER A 455 15.73 8.36 19.04
N GLU A 456 16.77 9.05 19.48
CA GLU A 456 18.00 8.46 20.04
C GLU A 456 18.59 7.34 19.16
N ALA A 457 18.69 7.54 17.83
CA ALA A 457 19.52 6.69 16.99
C ALA A 457 20.96 6.70 17.55
N LEU A 458 21.56 5.51 17.72
CA LEU A 458 22.85 5.33 18.42
C LEU A 458 23.97 6.02 17.66
N ASN A 459 24.68 6.95 18.30
CA ASN A 459 25.56 7.88 17.61
C ASN A 459 26.97 7.31 17.36
N VAL A 460 27.61 6.72 18.37
CA VAL A 460 28.95 6.07 18.26
C VAL A 460 28.84 4.59 18.65
N ALA A 461 28.09 3.84 17.86
CA ALA A 461 27.69 2.47 18.19
C ALA A 461 28.49 1.36 17.46
N GLY A 462 29.35 1.75 16.52
CA GLY A 462 30.01 0.82 15.60
C GLY A 462 29.10 0.49 14.41
N HIS A 463 29.56 0.83 13.22
CA HIS A 463 28.79 0.69 11.99
C HIS A 463 29.64 0.00 10.93
N ASP A 464 29.11 -1.00 10.22
CA ASP A 464 29.88 -1.84 9.28
C ASP A 464 30.55 -1.03 8.14
N LYS A 465 29.98 0.13 7.76
CA LYS A 465 30.49 0.99 6.68
C LYS A 465 31.36 2.14 7.14
N TYR A 466 31.47 2.40 8.46
CA TYR A 466 32.16 3.57 8.98
C TYR A 466 33.31 3.20 9.91
N GLU A 467 34.30 4.10 9.99
CA GLU A 467 35.43 3.97 10.90
C GLU A 467 34.95 3.96 12.36
N THR A 468 35.70 3.25 13.20
CA THR A 468 35.45 3.22 14.65
C THR A 468 35.47 4.65 15.24
N GLY A 469 34.44 5.00 15.98
CA GLY A 469 34.27 6.32 16.58
C GLY A 469 33.57 7.36 15.66
N LYS A 470 33.24 7.01 14.43
CA LYS A 470 32.43 7.86 13.55
C LYS A 470 31.03 8.08 14.13
N MET A 471 30.59 9.32 14.22
CA MET A 471 29.22 9.67 14.63
C MET A 471 28.24 9.44 13.48
N HIS A 472 27.19 8.70 13.74
CA HIS A 472 26.20 8.28 12.71
C HIS A 472 24.79 8.03 13.26
N GLY A 473 24.37 8.64 14.35
CA GLY A 473 23.00 8.56 14.87
C GLY A 473 21.97 9.14 13.89
N PHE A 474 21.50 8.35 12.91
CA PHE A 474 20.67 8.81 11.80
C PHE A 474 19.18 8.54 12.04
N ALA A 475 18.34 9.60 11.90
CA ALA A 475 16.90 9.46 12.07
C ALA A 475 16.24 8.70 10.90
N ALA A 476 16.29 9.25 9.69
CA ALA A 476 15.52 8.64 8.60
C ALA A 476 16.08 8.96 7.21
N THR A 477 15.93 8.03 6.28
CA THR A 477 16.06 8.27 4.84
C THR A 477 14.71 8.07 4.18
N ILE A 478 14.12 9.16 3.67
CA ILE A 478 12.79 9.16 3.06
C ILE A 478 12.88 9.37 1.56
N GLY A 479 12.06 8.64 0.82
CA GLY A 479 11.97 8.69 -0.63
C GLY A 479 10.67 8.07 -1.09
N GLY A 480 10.55 7.90 -2.40
CA GLY A 480 9.37 7.33 -3.04
C GLY A 480 8.57 8.36 -3.84
N ASP A 481 7.47 7.91 -4.47
CA ASP A 481 6.61 8.71 -5.31
C ASP A 481 5.15 8.23 -5.25
N ILE A 482 4.30 8.83 -4.47
CA ILE A 482 4.38 10.04 -3.67
C ILE A 482 4.33 9.66 -2.19
N GLY A 483 5.01 10.41 -1.30
CA GLY A 483 5.04 10.12 0.13
C GLY A 483 4.66 11.31 1.00
N SER A 484 3.85 11.08 2.04
CA SER A 484 3.53 12.05 3.10
C SER A 484 4.25 11.69 4.40
N PHE A 485 4.92 12.66 4.99
CA PHE A 485 5.63 12.55 6.26
C PHE A 485 5.20 13.69 7.15
N HIS A 486 4.29 13.43 8.12
CA HIS A 486 3.66 14.51 8.85
C HIS A 486 3.37 14.18 10.32
N HIS A 487 3.34 15.22 11.14
CA HIS A 487 3.07 15.12 12.57
C HIS A 487 4.00 14.15 13.31
N ASN A 488 5.22 13.95 12.82
CA ASN A 488 6.22 13.10 13.47
C ASN A 488 7.11 13.93 14.39
N LEU A 489 7.67 13.30 15.44
CA LEU A 489 8.70 13.87 16.29
C LEU A 489 10.04 13.16 16.02
N LEU A 490 11.05 13.92 15.58
CA LEU A 490 12.42 13.46 15.45
C LEU A 490 13.26 14.14 16.53
N ALA A 491 13.70 13.39 17.54
CA ALA A 491 14.37 13.96 18.70
C ALA A 491 15.69 13.26 19.02
N HIS A 492 16.72 14.02 19.36
CA HIS A 492 18.01 13.51 19.80
C HIS A 492 18.73 12.61 18.77
N ASN A 493 18.58 12.92 17.49
CA ASN A 493 19.30 12.22 16.42
C ASN A 493 20.42 13.10 15.86
N TYR A 494 21.61 12.54 15.66
CA TYR A 494 22.78 13.29 15.24
C TYR A 494 22.62 13.85 13.80
N GLY A 495 21.93 13.17 12.92
CA GLY A 495 21.70 13.60 11.56
C GLY A 495 20.54 12.94 10.84
N ARG A 496 20.35 13.31 9.58
CA ARG A 496 19.26 12.81 8.72
C ARG A 496 17.86 13.04 9.33
N ASN A 497 17.59 14.25 9.77
CA ASN A 497 16.30 14.65 10.35
C ASN A 497 15.40 15.43 9.34
N TRP A 498 15.13 15.02 8.22
CA TRP A 498 15.14 13.86 7.35
C TRP A 498 16.37 13.81 6.40
N SER A 499 16.70 12.66 5.79
CA SER A 499 17.52 12.59 4.58
C SER A 499 16.63 12.32 3.39
N ILE A 500 16.56 13.26 2.44
CA ILE A 500 15.70 13.19 1.26
C ILE A 500 16.41 12.35 0.19
N GLY A 501 15.81 11.23 -0.21
CA GLY A 501 16.36 10.29 -1.19
C GLY A 501 15.37 10.02 -2.31
N GLY A 502 15.17 10.98 -3.24
CA GLY A 502 14.24 10.82 -4.36
C GLY A 502 14.64 9.71 -5.34
N GLY A 503 15.93 9.55 -5.57
CA GLY A 503 16.45 8.53 -6.49
C GLY A 503 16.31 8.91 -7.98
N LEU A 504 16.59 7.94 -8.85
CA LEU A 504 16.49 8.08 -10.30
C LEU A 504 15.58 7.00 -10.87
N ASN A 505 14.83 7.32 -11.92
CA ASN A 505 14.11 6.34 -12.72
C ASN A 505 15.06 5.58 -13.68
N GLY A 506 14.50 4.61 -14.43
CA GLY A 506 15.26 3.81 -15.40
C GLY A 506 15.98 4.61 -16.50
N ASP A 507 15.50 5.81 -16.80
CA ASP A 507 16.06 6.72 -17.82
C ASP A 507 17.03 7.76 -17.25
N GLY A 508 17.28 7.69 -15.94
CA GLY A 508 18.19 8.56 -15.20
C GLY A 508 17.62 9.95 -14.86
N TYR A 509 16.30 10.11 -14.82
CA TYR A 509 15.68 11.34 -14.33
C TYR A 509 15.47 11.27 -12.82
N TYR A 510 15.67 12.41 -12.14
CA TYR A 510 15.32 12.54 -10.73
C TYR A 510 13.84 12.22 -10.49
N THR A 511 13.57 11.47 -9.45
CA THR A 511 12.23 11.06 -9.02
C THR A 511 11.96 11.51 -7.59
N GLY A 512 10.79 11.16 -7.07
CA GLY A 512 10.36 11.45 -5.71
C GLY A 512 9.56 12.75 -5.62
N ARG A 513 8.30 12.62 -5.20
CA ARG A 513 7.43 13.72 -4.78
C ARG A 513 7.14 13.52 -3.29
N LEU A 514 7.61 14.45 -2.46
CA LEU A 514 7.57 14.30 -1.01
C LEU A 514 6.82 15.47 -0.37
N ASP A 515 5.84 15.14 0.47
CA ASP A 515 5.07 16.05 1.29
C ASP A 515 5.53 15.94 2.74
N ILE A 516 6.36 16.89 3.18
CA ILE A 516 6.99 16.91 4.51
C ILE A 516 6.42 18.10 5.27
N ARG A 517 5.47 17.85 6.19
CA ARG A 517 4.79 18.94 6.89
C ARG A 517 4.44 18.65 8.33
N ASN A 518 4.33 19.72 9.12
CA ASN A 518 3.89 19.66 10.50
C ASN A 518 4.69 18.68 11.37
N ASN A 519 5.97 18.43 11.03
CA ASN A 519 6.86 17.63 11.87
C ASN A 519 7.59 18.51 12.90
N VAL A 520 7.99 17.89 13.98
CA VAL A 520 8.82 18.50 15.02
C VAL A 520 10.20 17.85 15.02
N VAL A 521 11.24 18.67 14.95
CA VAL A 521 12.64 18.21 15.05
C VAL A 521 13.30 18.88 16.26
N TYR A 522 13.86 18.07 17.16
CA TYR A 522 14.49 18.55 18.37
C TYR A 522 15.92 18.02 18.53
N ASN A 523 16.82 18.89 18.95
CA ASN A 523 18.21 18.60 19.35
C ASN A 523 18.95 17.70 18.36
N TRP A 524 19.18 18.17 17.15
CA TRP A 524 20.00 17.51 16.13
C TRP A 524 21.50 17.87 16.30
N GLY A 525 22.38 17.06 15.72
CA GLY A 525 23.83 17.29 15.75
C GLY A 525 24.33 18.01 14.51
N GLN A 526 24.93 17.25 13.58
CA GLN A 526 25.62 17.78 12.41
C GLN A 526 24.70 18.05 11.21
N ARG A 527 23.55 17.35 11.11
CA ARG A 527 22.67 17.46 9.95
C ARG A 527 21.21 17.63 10.40
N THR A 528 20.52 18.57 9.72
CA THR A 528 19.07 18.73 9.82
C THR A 528 18.38 17.90 8.74
N THR A 529 17.44 18.47 8.00
CA THR A 529 16.91 17.87 6.76
C THR A 529 17.81 18.23 5.59
N ASP A 530 18.19 17.23 4.82
CA ASP A 530 19.01 17.41 3.62
C ASP A 530 18.74 16.33 2.56
N GLY A 531 19.25 16.53 1.34
CA GLY A 531 19.14 15.58 0.25
C GLY A 531 18.38 16.14 -0.95
N GLY A 532 18.05 15.25 -1.90
CA GLY A 532 17.45 15.62 -3.18
C GLY A 532 16.32 14.72 -3.64
N ALA A 533 15.24 15.34 -4.15
CA ALA A 533 14.14 14.69 -4.87
C ALA A 533 13.62 15.60 -5.98
N ASN A 534 12.84 15.05 -6.90
CA ASN A 534 12.29 15.84 -8.01
C ASN A 534 11.43 17.02 -7.50
N GLU A 535 10.49 16.78 -6.60
CA GLU A 535 9.57 17.80 -6.08
C GLU A 535 9.31 17.58 -4.58
N VAL A 536 9.56 18.59 -3.76
CA VAL A 536 9.38 18.53 -2.31
C VAL A 536 8.52 19.69 -1.84
N ASN A 537 7.40 19.40 -1.16
CA ASN A 537 6.66 20.35 -0.35
C ASN A 537 7.14 20.25 1.09
N PHE A 538 7.80 21.30 1.61
CA PHE A 538 8.35 21.37 2.96
C PHE A 538 7.66 22.50 3.74
N VAL A 539 6.61 22.15 4.51
CA VAL A 539 5.62 23.12 4.99
C VAL A 539 5.36 23.00 6.48
N ASN A 540 5.37 24.13 7.19
CA ASN A 540 4.94 24.26 8.59
C ASN A 540 5.62 23.26 9.55
N ASN A 541 6.89 22.90 9.33
CA ASN A 541 7.68 22.10 10.26
C ASN A 541 8.27 22.98 11.36
N TYR A 542 8.37 22.46 12.57
CA TYR A 542 8.93 23.16 13.72
C TYR A 542 10.26 22.55 14.16
N TYR A 543 11.31 23.37 14.17
CA TYR A 543 12.65 22.99 14.59
C TYR A 543 13.01 23.65 15.91
N LYS A 544 13.35 22.85 16.92
CA LYS A 544 13.76 23.31 18.25
C LYS A 544 15.21 22.96 18.50
N PRO A 545 16.15 23.94 18.46
CA PRO A 545 17.54 23.69 18.80
C PRO A 545 17.69 23.17 20.24
N GLY A 546 18.64 22.25 20.45
CA GLY A 546 18.96 21.68 21.77
C GLY A 546 20.47 21.77 22.05
N ALA A 547 20.91 21.06 23.09
CA ALA A 547 22.27 21.14 23.61
C ALA A 547 23.35 20.71 22.61
N SER A 548 23.03 19.84 21.66
CA SER A 548 23.97 19.32 20.66
C SER A 548 23.84 19.95 19.29
N THR A 549 22.89 20.88 19.11
CA THR A 549 22.61 21.52 17.81
C THR A 549 23.77 22.43 17.37
N LYS A 550 24.22 22.26 16.11
CA LYS A 550 25.33 23.01 15.52
C LYS A 550 24.96 23.78 14.24
N TYR A 551 23.87 23.41 13.57
CA TYR A 551 23.42 24.01 12.32
C TYR A 551 22.02 24.58 12.47
N PHE A 552 21.80 25.78 11.92
CA PHE A 552 20.61 26.60 12.18
C PHE A 552 19.85 26.93 10.89
N TYR A 553 19.77 25.97 9.99
CA TYR A 553 18.83 25.93 8.88
C TYR A 553 17.99 24.65 8.96
N ALA A 554 16.75 24.68 8.51
CA ALA A 554 15.87 23.53 8.55
C ALA A 554 16.09 22.59 7.35
N LEU A 555 16.34 23.15 6.15
CA LEU A 555 16.49 22.39 4.91
C LEU A 555 17.77 22.77 4.16
N ASN A 556 18.55 21.76 3.78
CA ASN A 556 19.61 21.86 2.79
C ASN A 556 19.22 21.10 1.51
N ALA A 557 18.79 21.83 0.49
CA ALA A 557 18.48 21.26 -0.81
C ALA A 557 19.77 20.82 -1.51
N GLN A 558 19.96 19.51 -1.73
CA GLN A 558 21.16 18.98 -2.35
C GLN A 558 20.89 18.66 -3.83
N HIS A 559 21.67 19.31 -4.70
CA HIS A 559 21.75 18.98 -6.12
C HIS A 559 22.84 17.92 -6.30
N GLU A 560 22.45 16.72 -6.62
CA GLU A 560 23.35 15.56 -6.56
C GLU A 560 24.27 15.46 -7.79
N GLY A 561 23.90 16.04 -8.93
CA GLY A 561 24.72 16.05 -10.17
C GLY A 561 24.89 14.67 -10.82
N VAL A 562 24.00 13.73 -10.53
CA VAL A 562 24.07 12.34 -11.00
C VAL A 562 22.90 11.96 -11.91
N GLY A 563 21.91 12.85 -12.08
CA GLY A 563 20.68 12.59 -12.82
C GLY A 563 20.31 13.70 -13.79
N LYS A 564 19.22 13.49 -14.52
CA LYS A 564 18.59 14.45 -15.44
C LYS A 564 17.34 15.05 -14.78
N GLY A 565 16.94 16.24 -15.27
CA GLY A 565 15.75 16.93 -14.77
C GLY A 565 16.06 17.90 -13.64
N MET A 566 15.11 18.11 -12.76
CA MET A 566 15.18 19.14 -11.72
C MET A 566 14.97 18.56 -10.33
N GLN A 567 15.57 19.20 -9.32
CA GLN A 567 15.34 18.95 -7.90
C GLN A 567 14.88 20.26 -7.28
N ARG A 568 13.59 20.38 -6.98
CA ARG A 568 12.96 21.65 -6.58
C ARG A 568 12.17 21.51 -5.28
N TYR A 569 12.08 22.64 -4.56
CA TYR A 569 11.50 22.67 -3.21
C TYR A 569 10.53 23.84 -3.07
N TYR A 570 9.34 23.57 -2.55
CA TYR A 570 8.46 24.57 -1.97
C TYR A 570 8.70 24.58 -0.46
N PHE A 571 9.12 25.71 0.10
CA PHE A 571 9.49 25.87 1.50
C PHE A 571 8.73 27.05 2.10
N ASP A 572 7.76 26.76 2.97
CA ASP A 572 6.89 27.80 3.52
C ASP A 572 6.38 27.47 4.94
N GLY A 573 6.15 28.51 5.75
CA GLY A 573 5.56 28.42 7.09
C GLY A 573 6.41 27.71 8.14
N ASN A 574 7.66 27.33 7.82
CA ASN A 574 8.53 26.62 8.76
C ASN A 574 9.09 27.56 9.81
N ILE A 575 9.34 27.04 11.01
CA ILE A 575 9.90 27.79 12.15
C ILE A 575 11.12 27.06 12.70
N MET A 576 12.18 27.82 13.01
CA MET A 576 13.23 27.36 13.91
C MET A 576 13.32 28.31 15.09
N GLN A 577 13.02 27.80 16.27
CA GLN A 577 12.95 28.57 17.50
C GLN A 577 14.23 29.40 17.74
N GLY A 578 14.07 30.72 17.84
CA GLY A 578 15.18 31.67 18.07
C GLY A 578 16.01 32.02 16.84
N HIS A 579 15.72 31.47 15.63
CA HIS A 579 16.53 31.68 14.43
C HIS A 579 15.76 32.24 13.25
N PHE A 580 14.61 31.62 12.90
CA PHE A 580 13.72 32.12 11.86
C PHE A 580 12.27 31.75 12.11
N ASP A 581 11.35 32.47 11.50
CA ASP A 581 9.91 32.28 11.58
C ASP A 581 9.24 32.39 10.19
N GLU A 582 7.92 32.43 10.14
CA GLU A 582 7.11 32.49 8.91
C GLU A 582 7.40 33.72 8.05
N LYS A 583 8.00 34.78 8.61
CA LYS A 583 8.26 36.05 7.92
C LYS A 583 9.62 36.11 7.22
N ASN A 584 10.54 35.18 7.54
CA ASN A 584 11.90 35.18 7.01
C ASN A 584 12.39 33.78 6.65
N GLN A 585 11.62 33.10 5.81
CA GLN A 585 11.81 31.72 5.41
C GLN A 585 13.16 31.44 4.74
N GLU A 586 13.75 32.44 4.09
CA GLU A 586 15.06 32.33 3.42
C GLU A 586 16.21 31.97 4.37
N LYS A 587 16.09 32.34 5.68
CA LYS A 587 17.08 31.98 6.71
C LYS A 587 17.02 30.50 7.09
N GLY A 588 15.88 29.84 6.83
CA GLY A 588 15.65 28.45 7.19
C GLY A 588 16.10 27.45 6.12
N ARG A 589 16.55 27.92 4.95
CA ARG A 589 16.87 27.07 3.80
C ARG A 589 18.24 27.42 3.19
N THR A 590 18.91 26.39 2.69
CA THR A 590 20.17 26.54 1.94
C THR A 590 20.22 25.52 0.82
N SER A 591 21.18 25.61 -0.06
CA SER A 591 21.43 24.61 -1.09
C SER A 591 22.90 24.29 -1.23
N THR A 592 23.20 23.03 -1.60
CA THR A 592 24.55 22.58 -1.94
C THR A 592 24.53 21.86 -3.28
N ILE A 593 25.62 22.01 -4.03
CA ILE A 593 25.76 21.43 -5.38
C ILE A 593 26.94 20.47 -5.34
N SER A 594 26.68 19.21 -5.71
CA SER A 594 27.70 18.16 -5.82
C SER A 594 28.16 17.99 -7.27
N HIS A 595 29.34 17.40 -7.47
CA HIS A 595 29.88 17.02 -8.78
C HIS A 595 30.00 18.17 -9.81
N ASN A 596 30.17 19.42 -9.33
CA ASN A 596 30.27 20.62 -10.19
C ASN A 596 29.09 20.78 -11.16
N GLU A 597 27.90 20.36 -10.79
CA GLU A 597 26.69 20.56 -11.56
C GLU A 597 26.41 22.05 -11.76
N ILE A 598 25.87 22.42 -12.91
CA ILE A 598 25.37 23.79 -13.17
C ILE A 598 23.83 23.74 -13.07
N VAL A 599 23.30 24.22 -11.95
CA VAL A 599 21.85 24.36 -11.75
C VAL A 599 21.35 25.61 -12.50
N LYS A 600 20.56 25.38 -13.56
CA LYS A 600 20.02 26.45 -14.44
C LYS A 600 18.54 26.76 -14.17
N TYR A 601 18.00 26.30 -13.08
CA TYR A 601 16.60 26.45 -12.67
C TYR A 601 16.54 26.96 -11.23
N GLU A 602 15.38 27.47 -10.85
CA GLU A 602 15.11 27.92 -9.50
C GLU A 602 14.93 26.72 -8.55
N THR A 603 15.76 26.63 -7.50
CA THR A 603 15.73 25.56 -6.50
C THR A 603 14.50 25.65 -5.60
N PHE A 604 14.18 26.88 -5.15
CA PHE A 604 13.04 27.13 -4.25
C PHE A 604 11.95 27.89 -5.01
N VAL A 605 10.75 27.33 -5.04
CA VAL A 605 9.60 27.89 -5.78
C VAL A 605 8.56 28.48 -4.82
N ASP A 606 7.68 29.35 -5.34
CA ASP A 606 6.68 30.09 -4.56
C ASP A 606 5.33 29.37 -4.41
N LYS A 607 5.16 28.21 -5.04
CA LYS A 607 3.91 27.43 -5.00
C LYS A 607 4.17 25.96 -4.78
N PRO A 608 3.29 25.26 -4.03
CA PRO A 608 3.40 23.83 -3.89
C PRO A 608 3.22 23.11 -5.23
N PHE A 609 3.90 21.98 -5.40
CA PHE A 609 3.90 21.20 -6.64
C PHE A 609 2.62 20.38 -6.81
N PHE A 610 2.05 19.89 -5.71
CA PHE A 610 0.91 18.99 -5.70
C PHE A 610 0.07 19.23 -4.44
N GLU A 611 -1.15 18.77 -4.48
CA GLU A 611 -2.09 18.85 -3.36
C GLU A 611 -1.62 17.99 -2.19
N SER A 612 -1.83 18.48 -0.99
CA SER A 612 -1.67 17.69 0.24
C SER A 612 -3.01 17.18 0.72
N TYR A 613 -3.03 15.95 1.19
CA TYR A 613 -4.17 15.34 1.84
C TYR A 613 -3.95 15.23 3.37
N VAL A 614 -3.16 16.15 3.91
CA VAL A 614 -2.92 16.30 5.34
C VAL A 614 -3.59 17.58 5.82
N LYS A 615 -4.32 17.53 6.93
CA LYS A 615 -4.83 18.70 7.61
C LYS A 615 -3.66 19.55 8.10
N THR A 616 -3.38 20.63 7.38
CA THR A 616 -2.22 21.48 7.61
C THR A 616 -2.51 22.45 8.74
N GLU A 617 -1.60 22.51 9.72
CA GLU A 617 -1.62 23.41 10.86
C GLU A 617 -0.48 24.42 10.77
N THR A 618 -0.49 25.48 11.59
CA THR A 618 0.68 26.33 11.77
C THR A 618 1.84 25.52 12.36
N ALA A 619 3.09 25.91 12.13
CA ALA A 619 4.22 25.19 12.74
C ALA A 619 4.17 25.19 14.27
N LYS A 620 3.62 26.26 14.90
CA LYS A 620 3.42 26.32 16.35
C LYS A 620 2.31 25.40 16.83
N GLY A 621 1.19 25.37 16.13
CA GLY A 621 0.10 24.44 16.39
C GLY A 621 0.58 22.99 16.28
N ALA A 622 1.29 22.66 15.19
CA ALA A 622 1.89 21.36 14.99
C ALA A 622 2.85 20.94 16.11
N TYR A 623 3.70 21.87 16.59
CA TYR A 623 4.57 21.60 17.76
C TYR A 623 3.79 21.11 18.98
N LYS A 624 2.67 21.78 19.32
CA LYS A 624 1.82 21.40 20.45
C LYS A 624 1.08 20.08 20.19
N ASN A 625 0.51 19.93 18.99
CA ASN A 625 -0.29 18.77 18.62
C ASN A 625 0.57 17.50 18.51
N VAL A 626 1.76 17.59 17.93
CA VAL A 626 2.70 16.46 17.88
C VAL A 626 3.11 16.02 19.28
N LEU A 627 3.50 16.96 20.17
CA LEU A 627 3.86 16.60 21.54
C LEU A 627 2.70 16.02 22.36
N SER A 628 1.45 16.30 21.96
CA SER A 628 0.25 15.79 22.61
C SER A 628 -0.18 14.41 22.10
N ASP A 629 0.24 14.02 20.86
CA ASP A 629 -0.31 12.84 20.20
C ASP A 629 0.70 12.25 19.20
N VAL A 630 1.82 11.73 19.69
CA VAL A 630 2.88 11.09 18.88
C VAL A 630 3.43 9.87 19.59
N GLY A 631 3.89 8.89 18.80
CA GLY A 631 4.50 7.68 19.29
C GLY A 631 3.50 6.58 19.64
N ALA A 632 3.97 5.45 20.14
CA ALA A 632 3.13 4.32 20.52
C ALA A 632 2.45 4.58 21.86
N SER A 633 1.46 5.48 21.87
CA SER A 633 0.77 5.96 23.06
C SER A 633 -0.23 4.96 23.62
N GLU A 634 -0.71 4.02 22.81
CA GLU A 634 -1.65 2.97 23.22
C GLU A 634 -1.02 1.57 23.03
N PRO A 635 -1.36 0.61 23.89
CA PRO A 635 -2.19 0.71 25.08
C PRO A 635 -1.50 1.40 26.27
N PHE A 636 -0.21 1.74 26.14
CA PHE A 636 0.57 2.34 27.21
C PHE A 636 1.69 3.24 26.67
N PHE A 637 1.71 4.46 27.15
CA PHE A 637 2.74 5.43 26.83
C PHE A 637 3.94 5.29 27.79
N ASP A 638 5.01 4.67 27.32
CA ASP A 638 6.11 4.24 28.19
C ASP A 638 7.04 5.40 28.67
N LYS A 639 7.90 5.08 29.62
CA LYS A 639 8.81 6.05 30.26
C LYS A 639 9.79 6.67 29.26
N HIS A 640 10.21 5.93 28.23
CA HIS A 640 11.13 6.44 27.20
C HIS A 640 10.45 7.53 26.37
N ASP A 641 9.30 7.23 25.80
CA ASP A 641 8.59 8.16 24.94
C ASP A 641 8.12 9.40 25.72
N ASN A 642 7.60 9.21 26.93
CA ASN A 642 7.27 10.32 27.83
C ASN A 642 8.49 11.23 28.11
N ARG A 643 9.67 10.65 28.39
CA ARG A 643 10.89 11.42 28.62
C ARG A 643 11.27 12.24 27.40
N ILE A 644 11.26 11.65 26.19
CA ILE A 644 11.60 12.36 24.93
C ILE A 644 10.67 13.56 24.71
N ILE A 645 9.36 13.38 24.94
CA ILE A 645 8.39 14.48 24.83
C ILE A 645 8.65 15.58 25.86
N GLU A 646 8.87 15.22 27.12
CA GLU A 646 9.15 16.19 28.17
C GLU A 646 10.48 16.94 27.92
N GLU A 647 11.51 16.24 27.45
CA GLU A 647 12.78 16.86 27.06
C GLU A 647 12.60 17.82 25.88
N THR A 648 11.81 17.44 24.89
CA THR A 648 11.46 18.31 23.75
C THR A 648 10.67 19.53 24.23
N LEU A 649 9.69 19.33 25.09
CA LEU A 649 8.86 20.42 25.62
C LEU A 649 9.70 21.43 26.44
N LYS A 650 10.61 20.93 27.30
CA LYS A 650 11.43 21.76 28.18
C LYS A 650 12.72 22.28 27.54
N GLY A 651 13.14 21.75 26.39
CA GLY A 651 14.41 22.05 25.72
C GLY A 651 15.63 21.50 26.51
N THR A 652 15.48 20.34 27.15
CA THR A 652 16.48 19.70 28.01
C THR A 652 16.91 18.34 27.49
N PHE A 653 17.82 17.69 28.19
CA PHE A 653 18.20 16.29 27.99
C PHE A 653 18.53 15.64 29.33
N THR A 654 18.29 14.36 29.49
CA THR A 654 18.63 13.58 30.67
C THR A 654 19.96 12.85 30.51
N TYR A 655 20.16 12.24 29.35
CA TYR A 655 21.32 11.39 29.07
C TYR A 655 22.27 12.04 28.05
N LYS A 656 23.50 11.53 27.99
CA LYS A 656 24.52 11.91 27.01
C LYS A 656 25.29 10.68 26.54
N GLY A 657 25.82 10.75 25.35
CA GLY A 657 26.64 9.67 24.82
C GLY A 657 27.91 9.42 25.64
N SER A 658 28.14 8.18 26.02
CA SER A 658 29.30 7.75 26.79
C SER A 658 30.64 7.97 26.10
N LYS A 659 30.65 7.94 24.75
CA LYS A 659 31.84 8.14 23.91
C LYS A 659 31.86 9.55 23.28
N SER A 660 30.74 10.02 22.78
CA SER A 660 30.64 11.32 22.13
C SER A 660 30.56 12.49 23.10
N GLY A 661 30.06 12.27 24.31
CA GLY A 661 29.81 13.32 25.32
C GLY A 661 28.67 14.28 24.94
N LEU A 662 27.94 14.05 23.83
CA LEU A 662 26.89 14.94 23.35
C LEU A 662 25.61 14.78 24.18
N GLY A 663 25.01 15.91 24.59
CA GLY A 663 23.77 15.94 25.39
C GLY A 663 22.57 15.50 24.57
N GLY A 664 21.84 14.49 25.05
CA GLY A 664 20.68 13.90 24.40
C GLY A 664 21.01 12.84 23.34
N MET A 665 22.25 12.78 22.85
CA MET A 665 22.68 11.82 21.81
C MET A 665 23.44 10.65 22.42
N ILE A 666 22.75 9.56 22.65
CA ILE A 666 23.35 8.36 23.24
C ILE A 666 24.18 7.58 22.21
N ASP A 667 25.21 6.89 22.66
CA ASP A 667 26.09 6.05 21.85
C ASP A 667 25.76 4.56 21.99
N SER A 668 25.01 4.21 23.01
CA SER A 668 24.50 2.87 23.30
C SER A 668 23.25 2.99 24.16
N GLU A 669 22.35 2.05 24.07
CA GLU A 669 21.19 1.94 24.98
C GLU A 669 21.61 1.81 26.45
N LYS A 670 22.84 1.39 26.72
CA LYS A 670 23.43 1.34 28.07
C LYS A 670 23.68 2.72 28.69
N ASP A 671 23.76 3.76 27.88
CA ASP A 671 23.91 5.13 28.36
C ASP A 671 22.66 5.61 29.14
N LEU A 672 21.55 4.93 28.96
CA LEU A 672 20.27 5.16 29.67
C LEU A 672 20.22 4.50 31.05
N GLY A 673 21.27 3.76 31.43
CA GLY A 673 21.31 2.98 32.68
C GLY A 673 20.52 1.69 32.59
N ASP A 674 19.95 1.25 33.71
CA ASP A 674 19.09 0.06 33.74
C ASP A 674 17.69 0.42 33.25
N LEU A 675 17.31 -0.12 32.09
CA LEU A 675 15.99 0.09 31.50
C LEU A 675 14.91 -0.78 32.16
N GLY A 676 15.31 -1.71 33.05
CA GLY A 676 14.44 -2.72 33.62
C GLY A 676 14.09 -3.82 32.60
N GLU A 677 13.33 -4.79 33.03
CA GLU A 677 12.72 -5.78 32.16
C GLU A 677 11.37 -5.26 31.65
N TYR A 678 11.07 -5.58 30.39
CA TYR A 678 9.73 -5.31 29.84
C TYR A 678 8.72 -6.24 30.53
N ALA A 679 7.72 -5.68 31.17
CA ALA A 679 6.64 -6.46 31.75
C ALA A 679 5.94 -7.29 30.67
N SER A 680 5.72 -8.57 30.97
CA SER A 680 5.01 -9.46 30.06
C SER A 680 3.68 -9.89 30.68
N GLU A 681 2.61 -9.58 29.98
CA GLU A 681 1.26 -9.98 30.35
C GLU A 681 0.62 -10.79 29.24
N LYS A 682 -0.28 -11.70 29.61
CA LYS A 682 -1.11 -12.46 28.67
C LYS A 682 -2.58 -12.13 28.89
N ARG A 683 -3.32 -11.99 27.80
CA ARG A 683 -4.79 -11.97 27.86
C ARG A 683 -5.30 -13.29 28.47
N PRO A 684 -6.31 -13.27 29.33
CA PRO A 684 -6.96 -14.50 29.80
C PRO A 684 -7.69 -15.21 28.64
N GLU A 685 -7.87 -16.54 28.72
CA GLU A 685 -8.50 -17.35 27.67
C GLU A 685 -9.94 -16.91 27.32
N ASN A 686 -10.64 -16.30 28.25
CA ASN A 686 -11.99 -15.76 28.05
C ASN A 686 -11.99 -14.28 27.63
N TRP A 687 -10.90 -13.75 27.14
CA TRP A 687 -10.84 -12.36 26.63
C TRP A 687 -11.53 -12.25 25.28
N ASP A 688 -11.27 -13.20 24.40
CA ASP A 688 -11.80 -13.40 23.06
C ASP A 688 -11.98 -14.92 22.90
N THR A 689 -13.19 -15.42 23.10
CA THR A 689 -13.45 -16.85 23.29
C THR A 689 -13.44 -17.63 21.97
N ASP A 690 -13.86 -17.00 20.89
CA ASP A 690 -13.96 -17.60 19.55
C ASP A 690 -12.80 -17.24 18.62
N HIS A 691 -11.87 -16.40 19.12
CA HIS A 691 -10.64 -16.01 18.44
C HIS A 691 -10.87 -15.28 17.10
N ASP A 692 -11.86 -14.41 17.08
CA ASP A 692 -12.19 -13.59 15.89
C ASP A 692 -11.58 -12.18 15.93
N GLY A 693 -10.92 -11.81 17.05
CA GLY A 693 -10.20 -10.56 17.26
C GLY A 693 -11.03 -9.49 17.97
N LEU A 694 -12.31 -9.73 18.22
CA LEU A 694 -13.16 -8.89 19.05
C LEU A 694 -13.17 -9.44 20.48
N PRO A 695 -12.92 -8.64 21.52
CA PRO A 695 -13.03 -9.14 22.89
C PRO A 695 -14.49 -9.33 23.27
N ASN A 696 -14.79 -10.38 24.07
CA ASN A 696 -16.15 -10.73 24.52
C ASN A 696 -16.95 -9.53 25.06
N TRP A 697 -16.29 -8.60 25.78
CA TRP A 697 -16.98 -7.42 26.32
C TRP A 697 -17.48 -6.47 25.21
N TRP A 698 -16.72 -6.35 24.09
CA TRP A 698 -17.13 -5.55 22.92
C TRP A 698 -18.32 -6.21 22.22
N GLU A 699 -18.24 -7.50 21.98
CA GLU A 699 -19.29 -8.28 21.33
C GLU A 699 -20.61 -8.25 22.12
N MET A 700 -20.54 -8.49 23.43
CA MET A 700 -21.72 -8.36 24.31
C MET A 700 -22.32 -6.94 24.23
N ALA A 701 -21.51 -5.90 24.23
CA ALA A 701 -21.99 -4.52 24.19
C ALA A 701 -22.58 -4.13 22.84
N LYS A 702 -22.08 -4.71 21.74
CA LYS A 702 -22.59 -4.51 20.37
C LYS A 702 -23.68 -5.52 19.97
N GLY A 703 -23.97 -6.52 20.81
CA GLY A 703 -24.96 -7.58 20.53
C GLY A 703 -24.51 -8.59 19.48
N LEU A 704 -23.20 -8.82 19.38
CA LEU A 704 -22.55 -9.83 18.54
C LEU A 704 -22.46 -11.19 19.28
N ASN A 705 -21.93 -12.21 18.62
CA ASN A 705 -21.89 -13.57 19.18
C ASN A 705 -20.48 -13.96 19.68
N GLU A 706 -20.18 -13.73 20.94
CA GLU A 706 -18.93 -14.05 21.64
C GLU A 706 -18.53 -15.56 21.66
N ASN A 707 -19.34 -16.43 21.07
CA ASN A 707 -19.11 -17.86 21.00
C ASN A 707 -19.34 -18.38 19.57
N SER A 708 -18.96 -17.62 18.57
CA SER A 708 -19.00 -18.06 17.19
C SER A 708 -18.01 -19.23 16.96
N LYS A 709 -18.05 -19.85 15.81
CA LYS A 709 -17.08 -20.91 15.51
C LYS A 709 -15.71 -20.30 15.24
N SER A 710 -14.66 -20.80 15.88
CA SER A 710 -13.28 -20.37 15.59
C SER A 710 -12.98 -20.38 14.09
N GLY A 711 -12.51 -19.25 13.57
CA GLY A 711 -12.28 -19.00 12.14
C GLY A 711 -13.51 -18.48 11.38
N ASP A 712 -14.61 -18.19 12.07
CA ASP A 712 -15.74 -17.43 11.53
C ASP A 712 -15.52 -15.94 11.86
N PHE A 713 -15.25 -15.15 10.86
CA PHE A 713 -15.00 -13.70 10.99
C PHE A 713 -16.19 -12.86 10.47
N THR A 714 -17.40 -13.41 10.56
CA THR A 714 -18.61 -12.74 10.06
C THR A 714 -18.90 -11.49 10.88
N ASP A 715 -18.89 -11.59 12.21
CA ASP A 715 -19.12 -10.47 13.11
C ASP A 715 -17.98 -9.45 13.04
N THR A 716 -16.74 -9.92 13.03
CA THR A 716 -15.52 -9.11 12.85
C THR A 716 -15.56 -8.23 11.59
N ASN A 717 -16.05 -8.77 10.48
CA ASN A 717 -16.12 -8.10 9.18
C ASN A 717 -17.48 -7.42 8.92
N LEU A 718 -18.40 -7.41 9.87
CA LEU A 718 -19.68 -6.73 9.75
C LEU A 718 -19.49 -5.22 9.74
N ASP A 719 -20.01 -4.54 8.73
CA ASP A 719 -20.19 -3.10 8.68
C ASP A 719 -21.70 -2.83 8.82
N ALA A 720 -22.15 -2.58 10.04
CA ALA A 720 -23.55 -2.54 10.40
C ALA A 720 -24.25 -1.23 9.95
N ASP A 721 -23.57 -0.11 10.00
CA ASP A 721 -24.10 1.21 9.65
C ASP A 721 -23.72 1.66 8.23
N LYS A 722 -22.89 0.88 7.54
CA LYS A 722 -22.43 1.08 6.16
C LYS A 722 -21.59 2.35 5.97
N ASP A 723 -20.80 2.68 6.97
CA ASP A 723 -19.83 3.78 6.88
C ASP A 723 -18.49 3.35 6.22
N GLY A 724 -18.31 2.05 5.97
CA GLY A 724 -17.12 1.46 5.34
C GLY A 724 -16.08 0.97 6.33
N PHE A 725 -16.37 1.01 7.63
CA PHE A 725 -15.55 0.41 8.68
C PHE A 725 -16.24 -0.82 9.27
N THR A 726 -15.48 -1.89 9.48
CA THR A 726 -15.99 -3.13 10.07
C THR A 726 -16.03 -3.03 11.59
N GLN A 727 -16.70 -3.96 12.27
CA GLN A 727 -16.71 -4.02 13.74
C GLN A 727 -15.28 -4.10 14.32
N LEU A 728 -14.37 -4.79 13.62
CA LEU A 728 -12.96 -4.80 14.02
C LEU A 728 -12.31 -3.44 13.82
N ASP A 729 -12.58 -2.73 12.73
CA ASP A 729 -12.05 -1.36 12.52
C ASP A 729 -12.56 -0.41 13.61
N GLU A 730 -13.85 -0.47 13.96
CA GLU A 730 -14.44 0.32 15.05
C GLU A 730 -13.78 0.01 16.41
N TYR A 731 -13.57 -1.28 16.72
CA TYR A 731 -12.87 -1.67 17.94
C TYR A 731 -11.43 -1.16 17.97
N LEU A 732 -10.69 -1.34 16.87
CA LEU A 732 -9.31 -0.88 16.76
C LEU A 732 -9.19 0.65 16.84
N ASP A 733 -10.17 1.39 16.32
CA ASP A 733 -10.21 2.85 16.43
C ASP A 733 -10.56 3.29 17.86
N TRP A 734 -11.50 2.62 18.50
CA TRP A 734 -11.89 2.91 19.90
C TRP A 734 -10.70 2.76 20.85
N ILE A 735 -9.92 1.67 20.74
CA ILE A 735 -8.72 1.45 21.57
C ILE A 735 -7.49 2.25 21.11
N ALA A 736 -7.52 2.88 19.95
CA ALA A 736 -6.49 3.80 19.47
C ALA A 736 -6.61 5.20 20.11
N GLN A 737 -7.75 5.49 20.74
CA GLN A 737 -7.96 6.70 21.52
C GLN A 737 -7.67 6.42 23.01
N PRO A 738 -7.33 7.44 23.82
CA PRO A 738 -7.32 7.30 25.26
C PRO A 738 -8.63 6.70 25.76
N HIS A 739 -8.56 5.58 26.48
CA HIS A 739 -9.77 4.85 26.88
C HIS A 739 -9.69 4.29 28.31
N PHE A 740 -10.83 4.18 28.96
CA PHE A 740 -10.94 3.77 30.37
C PHE A 740 -12.08 2.79 30.58
N PHE A 741 -11.83 1.78 31.40
CA PHE A 741 -12.85 0.89 31.94
C PHE A 741 -13.21 1.36 33.34
N ILE A 742 -14.47 1.73 33.57
CA ILE A 742 -14.99 2.23 34.86
C ILE A 742 -16.17 1.40 35.34
N ASN A 743 -16.35 1.29 36.64
CA ASN A 743 -17.52 0.64 37.21
C ASN A 743 -18.68 1.64 37.32
N SER A 744 -19.92 1.15 37.20
CA SER A 744 -21.10 2.00 37.40
C SER A 744 -21.09 2.70 38.76
N GLY A 745 -21.31 4.02 38.77
CA GLY A 745 -21.21 4.85 39.97
C GLY A 745 -19.80 5.41 40.24
N GLU A 746 -18.79 5.00 39.51
CA GLU A 746 -17.41 5.46 39.59
C GLU A 746 -17.24 6.76 38.80
N LYS A 747 -16.39 7.66 39.28
CA LYS A 747 -16.03 8.89 38.58
C LYS A 747 -14.62 8.76 38.02
N ALA A 748 -14.46 8.94 36.69
CA ALA A 748 -13.15 9.08 36.12
C ALA A 748 -12.62 10.51 36.33
N ALA A 749 -11.40 10.63 36.86
CA ALA A 749 -10.71 11.89 37.00
C ALA A 749 -9.50 11.93 36.08
N LEU A 750 -9.44 12.92 35.19
CA LEU A 750 -8.41 13.07 34.19
C LEU A 750 -7.75 14.44 34.32
N SER A 751 -6.47 14.54 34.01
CA SER A 751 -5.78 15.83 33.91
C SER A 751 -5.66 16.23 32.44
N ALA A 752 -6.25 17.35 32.05
CA ALA A 752 -6.13 17.86 30.67
C ALA A 752 -4.66 18.07 30.25
N ALA A 753 -3.77 18.36 31.20
CA ALA A 753 -2.34 18.55 30.89
C ALA A 753 -1.63 17.28 30.42
N ASP A 754 -2.20 16.10 30.70
CA ASP A 754 -1.63 14.84 30.24
C ASP A 754 -1.90 14.60 28.74
N TYR A 755 -3.00 15.16 28.22
CA TYR A 755 -3.46 14.98 26.84
C TYR A 755 -3.11 16.16 25.91
N PHE A 756 -2.79 17.34 26.46
CA PHE A 756 -2.55 18.57 25.71
C PHE A 756 -1.23 19.23 26.11
N LYS A 757 -0.14 18.68 25.60
CA LYS A 757 1.21 19.17 25.87
C LYS A 757 1.49 20.50 25.16
N GLY A 758 2.19 21.41 25.83
CA GLY A 758 2.55 22.71 25.25
C GLY A 758 1.43 23.76 25.17
N TYR A 759 0.19 23.42 25.57
CA TYR A 759 -0.92 24.36 25.67
C TYR A 759 -0.92 25.07 27.03
N GLU A 760 0.10 25.92 27.28
CA GLU A 760 0.30 26.57 28.57
C GLU A 760 -0.19 28.02 28.61
N ASN A 761 -0.34 28.67 27.43
CA ASN A 761 -0.69 30.06 27.34
C ASN A 761 -2.22 30.28 27.45
N LYS A 762 -2.75 30.33 28.66
CA LYS A 762 -4.18 30.55 28.97
C LYS A 762 -5.10 29.57 28.22
N PRO A 763 -4.91 28.24 28.36
CA PRO A 763 -5.73 27.27 27.67
C PRO A 763 -7.20 27.36 28.12
N VAL A 764 -8.09 27.27 27.15
CA VAL A 764 -9.54 27.14 27.35
C VAL A 764 -9.97 25.79 26.86
N TYR A 765 -10.67 25.02 27.68
CA TYR A 765 -11.17 23.70 27.32
C TYR A 765 -12.67 23.76 27.07
N THR A 766 -13.10 23.13 25.99
CA THR A 766 -14.52 22.92 25.62
C THR A 766 -14.77 21.43 25.41
N PHE A 767 -16.04 21.04 25.56
CA PHE A 767 -16.49 19.67 25.45
C PHE A 767 -17.58 19.58 24.39
N SER A 768 -17.49 18.59 23.53
CA SER A 768 -18.50 18.28 22.52
C SER A 768 -18.66 16.76 22.39
N ASP A 769 -19.61 16.33 21.60
CA ASP A 769 -19.89 14.94 21.28
C ASP A 769 -19.86 14.04 22.52
N LEU A 770 -20.59 14.51 23.56
CA LEU A 770 -20.67 13.84 24.85
C LEU A 770 -21.75 12.75 24.78
N GLU A 771 -21.31 11.54 24.83
CA GLU A 771 -22.17 10.36 24.85
C GLU A 771 -22.21 9.74 26.23
N ASN A 772 -23.38 9.38 26.69
CA ASN A 772 -23.66 8.64 27.92
C ASN A 772 -22.88 9.13 29.14
N GLY A 773 -22.72 10.45 29.30
CA GLY A 773 -21.96 10.99 30.41
C GLY A 773 -22.26 12.45 30.79
N LYS A 774 -21.67 12.87 31.90
CA LYS A 774 -21.60 14.26 32.34
C LYS A 774 -20.15 14.62 32.60
N VAL A 775 -19.72 15.79 32.16
CA VAL A 775 -18.36 16.29 32.35
C VAL A 775 -18.39 17.55 33.22
N VAL A 776 -17.48 17.61 34.19
CA VAL A 776 -17.25 18.77 35.02
C VAL A 776 -15.78 19.16 34.97
N LEU A 777 -15.48 20.39 34.55
CA LEU A 777 -14.13 20.95 34.56
C LEU A 777 -13.88 21.73 35.86
N LYS A 778 -12.77 21.42 36.55
CA LYS A 778 -12.26 22.16 37.71
C LYS A 778 -10.80 22.55 37.49
N GLY A 779 -10.56 23.72 36.90
CA GLY A 779 -9.22 24.12 36.47
C GLY A 779 -8.70 23.28 35.30
N LYS A 780 -7.71 22.42 35.50
CA LYS A 780 -7.19 21.45 34.52
C LYS A 780 -7.73 20.02 34.74
N ASP A 781 -8.46 19.81 35.85
CA ASP A 781 -9.00 18.52 36.22
C ASP A 781 -10.39 18.32 35.59
N ILE A 782 -10.54 17.24 34.85
CA ILE A 782 -11.77 16.84 34.20
C ILE A 782 -12.36 15.67 34.95
N GLN A 783 -13.60 15.81 35.41
CA GLN A 783 -14.37 14.74 36.01
C GLN A 783 -15.44 14.26 35.05
N PHE A 784 -15.35 12.99 34.61
CA PHE A 784 -16.40 12.31 33.89
C PHE A 784 -17.26 11.46 34.83
N THR A 785 -18.55 11.45 34.62
CA THR A 785 -19.50 10.60 35.35
C THR A 785 -20.50 10.05 34.34
N GLU A 786 -20.67 8.74 34.29
CA GLU A 786 -21.61 8.08 33.41
C GLU A 786 -23.09 8.38 33.73
N ILE A 787 -23.97 8.11 32.75
CA ILE A 787 -25.43 8.12 32.91
C ILE A 787 -25.93 6.67 33.05
N GLU A 788 -25.44 5.77 32.21
CA GLU A 788 -25.81 4.36 32.17
C GLU A 788 -24.64 3.46 31.75
N LYS A 789 -24.76 2.14 31.88
CA LYS A 789 -23.75 1.17 31.45
C LYS A 789 -23.59 1.15 29.94
N GLY A 790 -22.39 0.75 29.49
CA GLY A 790 -22.02 0.63 28.08
C GLY A 790 -20.99 1.65 27.61
N PHE A 791 -20.98 1.95 26.33
CA PHE A 791 -20.07 2.93 25.74
C PHE A 791 -20.42 4.35 26.16
N ALA A 792 -19.36 5.12 26.40
CA ALA A 792 -19.46 6.54 26.67
C ALA A 792 -18.22 7.24 26.10
N SER A 793 -18.36 8.49 25.71
CA SER A 793 -17.26 9.27 25.18
C SER A 793 -17.40 10.76 25.41
N VAL A 794 -16.30 11.48 25.26
CA VAL A 794 -16.28 12.94 25.22
C VAL A 794 -15.17 13.43 24.30
N VAL A 795 -15.46 14.39 23.46
CA VAL A 795 -14.44 15.15 22.73
C VAL A 795 -14.04 16.38 23.54
N ILE A 796 -12.78 16.45 23.90
CA ILE A 796 -12.18 17.58 24.62
C ILE A 796 -11.39 18.40 23.61
N THR A 797 -11.72 19.68 23.48
CA THR A 797 -10.99 20.64 22.64
C THR A 797 -10.28 21.66 23.52
N VAL A 798 -8.97 21.80 23.36
CA VAL A 798 -8.20 22.89 23.91
C VAL A 798 -7.99 23.99 22.86
N LYS A 799 -8.04 25.24 23.30
CA LYS A 799 -7.60 26.39 22.52
C LYS A 799 -6.81 27.34 23.42
N ASP A 800 -5.67 27.83 22.96
CA ASP A 800 -4.86 28.76 23.72
C ASP A 800 -4.96 30.21 23.23
N ALA A 801 -4.27 31.14 23.91
CA ALA A 801 -4.29 32.55 23.55
C ALA A 801 -3.50 32.86 22.26
N GLU A 802 -2.74 31.93 21.71
CA GLU A 802 -2.05 32.03 20.43
C GLU A 802 -2.97 31.66 19.26
N GLY A 803 -4.12 31.07 19.56
CA GLY A 803 -5.13 30.65 18.59
C GLY A 803 -4.97 29.20 18.12
N ASP A 804 -3.95 28.50 18.58
CA ASP A 804 -3.74 27.09 18.28
C ASP A 804 -4.77 26.25 19.04
N SER A 805 -5.20 25.14 18.44
CA SER A 805 -6.20 24.26 19.04
C SER A 805 -6.00 22.81 18.67
N MET A 806 -6.45 21.91 19.54
CA MET A 806 -6.45 20.47 19.34
C MET A 806 -7.71 19.88 19.96
N SER A 807 -8.26 18.85 19.31
CA SER A 807 -9.34 18.04 19.87
C SER A 807 -8.88 16.60 20.06
N ARG A 808 -9.27 15.97 21.16
CA ARG A 808 -9.05 14.55 21.43
C ARG A 808 -10.32 13.90 21.96
N THR A 809 -10.63 12.72 21.45
CA THR A 809 -11.68 11.86 21.98
C THR A 809 -11.13 11.09 23.16
N ILE A 810 -11.91 10.98 24.22
CA ILE A 810 -11.64 10.09 25.36
C ILE A 810 -12.81 9.14 25.49
N ASN A 811 -12.51 7.87 25.44
CA ASN A 811 -13.49 6.79 25.45
C ASN A 811 -13.62 6.16 26.83
N PHE A 812 -14.82 5.71 27.16
CA PHE A 812 -15.10 4.97 28.40
C PHE A 812 -15.95 3.75 28.09
N PHE A 813 -15.71 2.67 28.82
CA PHE A 813 -16.62 1.54 28.87
C PHE A 813 -17.05 1.34 30.33
N VAL A 814 -18.37 1.47 30.59
CA VAL A 814 -18.97 1.38 31.91
C VAL A 814 -19.50 -0.02 32.14
N LYS A 815 -18.91 -0.75 33.10
CA LYS A 815 -19.24 -2.16 33.45
C LYS A 815 -20.49 -2.30 34.27
#